data_95543a9ddc913e3a6903e6cb23e13619
#
_entry.id   95543a9ddc913e3a6903e6cb23e13619
#
_cell.length_a   1.000
_cell.length_b   1.000
_cell.length_c   1.000
_cell.angle_alpha   90.00
_cell.angle_beta   90.00
_cell.angle_gamma   90.00
#
_symmetry.space_group_name_H-M   'P 1'
#
loop_
_entity.id
_entity.type
_entity.pdbx_description
1 polymer ?
#
loop_
_entity_poly.entity_id
_entity_poly.type
_entity_poly.pdbx_seq_one_letter_code
_entity_poly.pdbx_strand_id
1 'polypeptide(L)'
;MRILRLLTLLICCMAAAARAQVTITKSPTGWELNNGQIRLELTRSSDTVRLKSLRRSGGSEWAVEGSPLIASPDRTGKGYRYSEDAISDLEKGGKQLTLRFQSDHSSVLSLQLKLYPTGAVIQTDMRIENRGNRDLAMDPRINPLFLTLANPPGGLTPYSSIKGQHGFHTTEVLSQRREFPDWLVLENRGSGESMLVGGEPGLGVLGWKADVEPSASGTAVRAGTILLKDKKSGAAPIFELAPGAAVETPISFFALAKGDTDNVGNETFRYLKQYVFQAPLPDSPLVTYCIWLTEKNSEEVLLQELKLAKRVGFDVFYHDATWYEGASVVPGMNDWTLGLGSYREDKQKFPHGLKALSDNVHSAGLKFGLWVDPGNVDAARVTSGEIPADWLAMIDGKAIGTTHPSLAITKQLCLGDPKVVAWIEKQLGDIIDKWHLDWIKWDPSSTVSYECNRTDHGHGKTDGAYAAYRGRMEIMRYLLERFPNLSGFECDPSLFFARTNPGPQTLLPGGYTNEFITGPMASPNVWGSLATAGQGDAGGDYLTARWYSASALDYYLRKHFTHGVTFGNINGMSSQFLSAAPPGFIEAFTRNLLFFKQYRHLLLEDVYHPKVEASGWSAIQYAKEDASESVVYIFRDKSDKADTAVQLRGLDPKATYQVTSLNDRPGRERNIAGESLMSGIGVHLPDEWLAKGDGSIPEFADQQLYGSDILLLKRVP
;
A
#
# COMPACT_ATOMS: atom_id res chain seq x y z
N MET A 1 -12.52 52.48 17.79
CA MET A 1 -11.54 51.37 17.99
C MET A 1 -12.10 49.96 17.79
N ARG A 2 -13.39 49.64 17.98
CA ARG A 2 -13.95 48.31 17.76
C ARG A 2 -14.23 47.98 16.28
N ILE A 3 -14.52 48.96 15.44
CA ILE A 3 -14.78 48.75 13.99
C ILE A 3 -13.48 48.52 13.23
N LEU A 4 -12.37 49.09 13.63
CA LEU A 4 -11.07 48.85 12.97
C LEU A 4 -10.50 47.44 13.24
N ARG A 5 -10.84 46.83 14.41
CA ARG A 5 -10.44 45.45 14.72
C ARG A 5 -11.28 44.39 13.97
N LEU A 6 -12.55 44.70 13.64
CA LEU A 6 -13.37 43.81 12.81
C LEU A 6 -12.92 43.83 11.33
N LEU A 7 -12.49 44.97 10.80
CA LEU A 7 -11.97 45.01 9.43
C LEU A 7 -10.61 44.28 9.30
N THR A 8 -9.76 44.36 10.32
CA THR A 8 -8.47 43.63 10.30
C THR A 8 -8.68 42.13 10.46
N LEU A 9 -9.67 41.66 11.23
CA LEU A 9 -10.03 40.21 11.27
C LEU A 9 -10.66 39.72 9.98
N LEU A 10 -11.46 40.55 9.29
CA LEU A 10 -12.03 40.17 7.98
C LEU A 10 -10.96 40.10 6.87
N ILE A 11 -9.94 40.96 6.93
CA ILE A 11 -8.82 40.95 5.96
C ILE A 11 -7.85 39.79 6.26
N CYS A 12 -7.65 39.36 7.51
CA CYS A 12 -6.89 38.18 7.85
C CYS A 12 -7.62 36.86 7.51
N CYS A 13 -8.96 36.84 7.48
CA CYS A 13 -9.72 35.67 7.03
C CYS A 13 -9.83 35.57 5.49
N MET A 14 -9.48 36.61 4.74
CA MET A 14 -9.44 36.55 3.26
C MET A 14 -8.07 36.20 2.69
N ALA A 15 -7.05 35.97 3.51
CA ALA A 15 -5.85 35.25 3.12
C ALA A 15 -6.04 33.72 3.27
N ALA A 16 -7.25 33.20 3.06
CA ALA A 16 -7.44 31.83 2.66
C ALA A 16 -6.71 31.69 1.32
N ALA A 17 -5.59 31.00 1.32
CA ALA A 17 -4.82 30.72 0.11
C ALA A 17 -5.80 30.38 -0.99
N ALA A 18 -5.84 31.20 -2.04
CA ALA A 18 -6.67 30.93 -3.21
C ALA A 18 -6.23 29.56 -3.69
N ARG A 19 -6.98 28.51 -3.35
CA ARG A 19 -6.71 27.16 -3.85
C ARG A 19 -6.65 27.29 -5.35
N ALA A 20 -5.54 26.90 -5.94
CA ALA A 20 -5.38 26.94 -7.38
C ALA A 20 -6.59 26.23 -8.00
N GLN A 21 -7.35 26.95 -8.80
CA GLN A 21 -8.54 26.41 -9.44
C GLN A 21 -8.09 25.44 -10.53
N VAL A 22 -8.55 24.20 -10.48
CA VAL A 22 -8.34 23.24 -11.56
C VAL A 22 -9.06 23.75 -12.79
N THR A 23 -8.34 23.85 -13.87
CA THR A 23 -8.90 24.22 -15.19
C THR A 23 -8.62 23.12 -16.19
N ILE A 24 -9.64 22.77 -16.99
CA ILE A 24 -9.50 22.02 -18.22
C ILE A 24 -10.04 22.91 -19.32
N THR A 25 -9.16 23.51 -20.11
CA THR A 25 -9.51 24.43 -21.19
C THR A 25 -9.48 23.69 -22.51
N LYS A 26 -10.61 23.69 -23.21
CA LYS A 26 -10.71 23.15 -24.57
C LYS A 26 -10.53 24.27 -25.61
N SER A 27 -9.73 24.01 -26.61
CA SER A 27 -9.54 24.87 -27.79
C SER A 27 -9.90 24.10 -29.08
N PRO A 28 -9.97 24.75 -30.23
CA PRO A 28 -10.14 24.05 -31.50
C PRO A 28 -9.05 23.01 -31.79
N THR A 29 -7.86 23.21 -31.26
CA THR A 29 -6.67 22.41 -31.55
C THR A 29 -6.25 21.47 -30.39
N GLY A 30 -7.00 21.41 -29.30
CA GLY A 30 -6.67 20.49 -28.17
C GLY A 30 -7.16 20.93 -26.82
N TRP A 31 -6.49 20.46 -25.76
CA TRP A 31 -6.84 20.71 -24.37
C TRP A 31 -5.61 21.09 -23.55
N GLU A 32 -5.86 21.86 -22.50
CA GLU A 32 -4.91 22.16 -21.44
C GLU A 32 -5.54 21.77 -20.10
N LEU A 33 -4.84 20.93 -19.33
CA LEU A 33 -5.15 20.61 -17.94
C LEU A 33 -4.14 21.34 -17.07
N ASN A 34 -4.62 22.13 -16.09
CA ASN A 34 -3.75 22.97 -15.27
C ASN A 34 -4.37 23.20 -13.88
N ASN A 35 -3.56 23.00 -12.83
CA ASN A 35 -3.91 23.33 -11.44
C ASN A 35 -2.92 24.31 -10.79
N GLY A 36 -2.08 24.98 -11.60
CA GLY A 36 -1.02 25.86 -11.11
C GLY A 36 0.25 25.14 -10.64
N GLN A 37 0.22 23.81 -10.48
CA GLN A 37 1.39 23.01 -10.06
C GLN A 37 1.89 22.11 -11.20
N ILE A 38 0.98 21.54 -11.98
CA ILE A 38 1.29 20.75 -13.16
C ILE A 38 0.44 21.23 -14.35
N ARG A 39 1.03 21.18 -15.54
CA ARG A 39 0.37 21.52 -16.79
C ARG A 39 0.61 20.41 -17.81
N LEU A 40 -0.49 19.90 -18.35
CA LEU A 40 -0.52 18.95 -19.46
C LEU A 40 -1.24 19.59 -20.64
N GLU A 41 -0.57 19.67 -21.77
CA GLU A 41 -1.16 20.15 -23.03
C GLU A 41 -1.26 19.00 -24.04
N LEU A 42 -2.44 18.89 -24.64
CA LEU A 42 -2.73 17.91 -25.69
C LEU A 42 -3.12 18.64 -26.99
N THR A 43 -2.65 18.14 -28.12
CA THR A 43 -3.07 18.60 -29.45
C THR A 43 -4.01 17.60 -30.08
N ARG A 44 -4.95 18.10 -30.85
CA ARG A 44 -5.90 17.34 -31.64
C ARG A 44 -5.77 17.65 -33.12
N SER A 45 -5.66 16.62 -33.94
CA SER A 45 -5.98 16.65 -35.36
C SER A 45 -7.34 16.00 -35.61
N SER A 46 -7.77 15.77 -36.85
CA SER A 46 -9.11 15.24 -37.16
C SER A 46 -9.44 13.95 -36.38
N ASP A 47 -8.50 13.04 -36.24
CA ASP A 47 -8.70 11.67 -35.73
C ASP A 47 -7.64 11.23 -34.69
N THR A 48 -6.71 12.10 -34.33
CA THR A 48 -5.64 11.77 -33.36
C THR A 48 -5.54 12.81 -32.26
N VAL A 49 -5.16 12.34 -31.08
CA VAL A 49 -4.75 13.18 -29.96
C VAL A 49 -3.29 12.86 -29.63
N ARG A 50 -2.50 13.91 -29.44
CA ARG A 50 -1.07 13.81 -29.19
C ARG A 50 -0.65 14.65 -28.00
N LEU A 51 0.40 14.22 -27.33
CA LEU A 51 1.04 14.97 -26.25
C LEU A 51 1.75 16.19 -26.86
N LYS A 52 1.54 17.36 -26.27
CA LYS A 52 2.22 18.62 -26.69
C LYS A 52 3.24 19.05 -25.65
N SER A 53 2.84 19.09 -24.37
CA SER A 53 3.70 19.55 -23.28
C SER A 53 3.28 18.88 -21.98
N LEU A 54 4.26 18.56 -21.14
CA LEU A 54 4.07 18.10 -19.78
C LEU A 54 5.16 18.72 -18.91
N ARG A 55 4.77 19.55 -17.96
CA ARG A 55 5.70 20.21 -17.04
C ARG A 55 5.09 20.54 -15.69
N ARG A 56 5.92 20.59 -14.70
CA ARG A 56 5.61 21.24 -13.43
C ARG A 56 5.66 22.77 -13.61
N SER A 57 4.94 23.51 -12.77
CA SER A 57 5.00 24.97 -12.77
C SER A 57 6.44 25.44 -12.52
N GLY A 58 6.97 26.24 -13.46
CA GLY A 58 8.36 26.70 -13.42
C GLY A 58 9.42 25.60 -13.65
N GLY A 59 9.02 24.41 -14.07
CA GLY A 59 9.89 23.27 -14.32
C GLY A 59 10.22 23.06 -15.80
N SER A 60 11.03 22.02 -16.04
CA SER A 60 11.47 21.60 -17.37
C SER A 60 10.35 20.91 -18.15
N GLU A 61 10.51 20.86 -19.46
CA GLU A 61 9.64 20.07 -20.33
C GLU A 61 9.99 18.58 -20.23
N TRP A 62 8.98 17.76 -19.95
CA TRP A 62 9.12 16.31 -19.89
C TRP A 62 8.62 15.59 -21.13
N ALA A 63 7.74 16.20 -21.92
CA ALA A 63 7.13 15.56 -23.07
C ALA A 63 7.98 15.71 -24.35
N VAL A 64 7.91 14.71 -25.21
CA VAL A 64 8.26 14.87 -26.63
C VAL A 64 7.00 15.33 -27.36
N GLU A 65 7.02 16.54 -27.91
CA GLU A 65 5.90 17.10 -28.66
C GLU A 65 5.52 16.21 -29.84
N GLY A 66 4.22 16.01 -30.02
CA GLY A 66 3.68 15.21 -31.11
C GLY A 66 3.68 13.70 -30.87
N SER A 67 4.11 13.24 -29.68
CA SER A 67 4.07 11.83 -29.34
C SER A 67 2.62 11.33 -29.08
N PRO A 68 2.33 10.04 -29.35
CA PRO A 68 1.00 9.48 -29.12
C PRO A 68 0.65 9.46 -27.62
N LEU A 69 -0.65 9.57 -27.32
CA LEU A 69 -1.17 9.55 -25.96
C LEU A 69 -1.70 8.16 -25.55
N ILE A 70 -2.00 7.30 -26.50
CA ILE A 70 -2.51 5.94 -26.29
C ILE A 70 -1.70 4.93 -27.09
N ALA A 71 -1.57 3.72 -26.51
CA ALA A 71 -1.17 2.52 -27.23
C ALA A 71 -2.44 1.70 -27.57
N SER A 72 -2.43 0.94 -28.66
CA SER A 72 -3.55 0.05 -28.98
C SER A 72 -3.67 -1.03 -27.87
N PRO A 73 -4.83 -1.17 -27.22
CA PRO A 73 -5.03 -2.13 -26.17
C PRO A 73 -5.48 -3.51 -26.70
N ASP A 74 -5.67 -3.65 -28.01
CA ASP A 74 -6.09 -4.89 -28.64
C ASP A 74 -5.03 -5.45 -29.60
N ARG A 75 -5.16 -6.75 -29.88
CA ARG A 75 -4.24 -7.47 -30.76
C ARG A 75 -4.53 -7.29 -32.25
N THR A 76 -5.53 -6.51 -32.62
CA THR A 76 -5.90 -6.33 -34.02
C THR A 76 -4.90 -5.47 -34.79
N GLY A 77 -4.09 -4.70 -34.05
CA GLY A 77 -3.11 -3.77 -34.64
C GLY A 77 -3.74 -2.59 -35.41
N LYS A 78 -5.07 -2.47 -35.39
CA LYS A 78 -5.80 -1.38 -36.03
C LYS A 78 -5.93 -0.20 -35.08
N GLY A 79 -5.61 0.97 -35.59
CA GLY A 79 -5.57 2.20 -34.81
C GLY A 79 -6.94 2.60 -34.24
N TYR A 80 -6.91 3.18 -33.05
CA TYR A 80 -8.04 3.88 -32.47
C TYR A 80 -8.04 5.34 -32.93
N ARG A 81 -9.16 5.82 -33.45
CA ARG A 81 -9.33 7.20 -33.89
C ARG A 81 -10.12 7.98 -32.86
N TYR A 82 -9.65 9.18 -32.56
CA TYR A 82 -10.39 10.10 -31.69
C TYR A 82 -11.80 10.35 -32.28
N SER A 83 -12.81 10.28 -31.42
CA SER A 83 -14.22 10.49 -31.78
C SER A 83 -14.85 11.65 -31.03
N GLU A 84 -14.71 11.69 -29.72
CA GLU A 84 -15.34 12.71 -28.89
C GLU A 84 -14.62 12.92 -27.55
N ASP A 85 -14.95 14.00 -26.85
CA ASP A 85 -14.47 14.30 -25.50
C ASP A 85 -15.59 14.81 -24.59
N ALA A 86 -15.36 14.68 -23.30
CA ALA A 86 -16.19 15.26 -22.27
C ALA A 86 -15.32 15.79 -21.12
N ILE A 87 -15.78 16.90 -20.52
CA ILE A 87 -15.18 17.45 -19.30
C ILE A 87 -16.24 17.38 -18.22
N SER A 88 -15.87 16.87 -17.05
CA SER A 88 -16.75 16.77 -15.89
C SER A 88 -16.04 17.21 -14.61
N ASP A 89 -16.83 17.67 -13.65
CA ASP A 89 -16.33 17.95 -12.30
C ASP A 89 -16.25 16.66 -11.51
N LEU A 90 -15.26 16.60 -10.63
CA LEU A 90 -15.05 15.53 -9.67
C LEU A 90 -15.27 16.06 -8.25
N GLU A 91 -15.51 15.15 -7.32
CA GLU A 91 -15.48 15.46 -5.90
C GLU A 91 -14.17 16.12 -5.48
N LYS A 92 -14.15 16.76 -4.33
CA LYS A 92 -12.96 17.45 -3.78
C LYS A 92 -12.39 18.54 -4.73
N GLY A 93 -13.21 19.06 -5.67
CA GLY A 93 -12.85 20.16 -6.57
C GLY A 93 -11.97 19.76 -7.75
N GLY A 94 -11.84 18.48 -8.03
CA GLY A 94 -11.13 17.98 -9.21
C GLY A 94 -11.93 18.12 -10.50
N LYS A 95 -11.25 17.89 -11.64
CA LYS A 95 -11.86 17.82 -12.97
C LYS A 95 -11.31 16.63 -13.74
N GLN A 96 -12.15 16.09 -14.62
CA GLN A 96 -11.84 14.98 -15.50
C GLN A 96 -12.00 15.37 -16.97
N LEU A 97 -11.01 15.07 -17.80
CA LEU A 97 -11.11 15.00 -19.24
C LEU A 97 -11.26 13.54 -19.65
N THR A 98 -12.35 13.22 -20.31
CA THR A 98 -12.56 11.91 -20.96
C THR A 98 -12.36 12.08 -22.46
N LEU A 99 -11.41 11.34 -23.01
CA LEU A 99 -11.15 11.26 -24.46
C LEU A 99 -11.63 9.91 -24.96
N ARG A 100 -12.52 9.89 -25.97
CA ARG A 100 -13.02 8.65 -26.56
C ARG A 100 -12.42 8.43 -27.94
N PHE A 101 -12.04 7.18 -28.15
CA PHE A 101 -11.47 6.70 -29.39
C PHE A 101 -12.26 5.49 -29.87
N GLN A 102 -12.46 5.38 -31.17
CA GLN A 102 -13.19 4.28 -31.77
C GLN A 102 -12.30 3.51 -32.75
N SER A 103 -12.36 2.20 -32.70
CA SER A 103 -11.70 1.32 -33.67
C SER A 103 -12.62 0.96 -34.84
N ASP A 104 -12.04 0.49 -35.94
CA ASP A 104 -12.78 -0.02 -37.09
C ASP A 104 -13.60 -1.29 -36.76
N HIS A 105 -13.37 -1.92 -35.59
CA HIS A 105 -14.09 -3.10 -35.10
C HIS A 105 -15.20 -2.77 -34.09
N SER A 106 -15.65 -1.54 -34.04
CA SER A 106 -16.69 -1.07 -33.14
C SER A 106 -16.32 -1.20 -31.64
N SER A 107 -15.05 -1.25 -31.28
CA SER A 107 -14.63 -1.09 -29.89
C SER A 107 -14.44 0.41 -29.58
N VAL A 108 -14.80 0.78 -28.37
CA VAL A 108 -14.66 2.16 -27.85
C VAL A 108 -13.69 2.15 -26.69
N LEU A 109 -12.63 2.94 -26.80
CA LEU A 109 -11.68 3.21 -25.74
C LEU A 109 -11.98 4.60 -25.15
N SER A 110 -12.16 4.68 -23.85
CA SER A 110 -12.29 5.93 -23.11
C SER A 110 -11.08 6.09 -22.18
N LEU A 111 -10.23 7.07 -22.47
CA LEU A 111 -9.12 7.46 -21.60
C LEU A 111 -9.60 8.59 -20.70
N GLN A 112 -9.45 8.45 -19.41
CA GLN A 112 -9.80 9.46 -18.42
C GLN A 112 -8.53 10.06 -17.83
N LEU A 113 -8.44 11.38 -17.82
CA LEU A 113 -7.36 12.16 -17.22
C LEU A 113 -7.96 13.01 -16.10
N LYS A 114 -7.55 12.77 -14.87
CA LYS A 114 -8.10 13.43 -13.67
C LYS A 114 -7.03 14.31 -13.06
N LEU A 115 -7.42 15.54 -12.73
CA LEU A 115 -6.57 16.54 -12.10
C LEU A 115 -7.29 17.14 -10.90
N TYR A 116 -6.58 17.28 -9.78
CA TYR A 116 -7.11 17.83 -8.54
C TYR A 116 -6.42 19.15 -8.15
N PRO A 117 -7.01 19.94 -7.22
CA PRO A 117 -6.52 21.28 -6.89
C PRO A 117 -5.09 21.35 -6.36
N THR A 118 -4.63 20.29 -5.69
CA THR A 118 -3.29 20.25 -5.09
C THR A 118 -2.54 19.03 -5.57
N GLY A 119 -1.21 19.14 -5.61
CA GLY A 119 -0.31 18.11 -6.10
C GLY A 119 -0.03 18.22 -7.61
N ALA A 120 1.23 18.07 -7.97
CA ALA A 120 1.64 18.00 -9.37
C ALA A 120 1.44 16.57 -9.91
N VAL A 121 0.22 16.05 -9.80
CA VAL A 121 -0.15 14.66 -10.12
C VAL A 121 -1.30 14.62 -11.11
N ILE A 122 -1.19 13.77 -12.11
CA ILE A 122 -2.30 13.42 -13.01
C ILE A 122 -2.59 11.93 -12.86
N GLN A 123 -3.83 11.61 -12.53
CA GLN A 123 -4.35 10.25 -12.49
C GLN A 123 -4.97 9.91 -13.85
N THR A 124 -4.82 8.66 -14.25
CA THR A 124 -5.39 8.14 -15.49
C THR A 124 -5.96 6.74 -15.27
N ASP A 125 -7.04 6.47 -15.95
CA ASP A 125 -7.62 5.14 -16.11
C ASP A 125 -8.24 5.00 -17.49
N MET A 126 -8.53 3.77 -17.89
CA MET A 126 -9.01 3.46 -19.23
C MET A 126 -10.17 2.47 -19.15
N ARG A 127 -11.22 2.76 -19.89
CA ARG A 127 -12.33 1.85 -20.15
C ARG A 127 -12.35 1.44 -21.63
N ILE A 128 -12.42 0.14 -21.88
CA ILE A 128 -12.55 -0.41 -23.24
C ILE A 128 -13.84 -1.19 -23.30
N GLU A 129 -14.69 -0.87 -24.26
CA GLU A 129 -16.00 -1.51 -24.47
C GLU A 129 -16.03 -2.13 -25.86
N ASN A 130 -16.40 -3.40 -25.94
CA ASN A 130 -16.65 -4.09 -27.20
C ASN A 130 -18.10 -3.85 -27.64
N ARG A 131 -18.30 -2.92 -28.57
CA ARG A 131 -19.62 -2.63 -29.21
C ARG A 131 -19.83 -3.40 -30.50
N GLY A 132 -18.90 -4.29 -30.85
CA GLY A 132 -18.99 -5.18 -32.00
C GLY A 132 -19.90 -6.36 -31.74
N ASN A 133 -19.98 -7.25 -32.72
CA ASN A 133 -20.78 -8.48 -32.65
C ASN A 133 -19.92 -9.74 -32.55
N ARG A 134 -18.63 -9.63 -32.30
CA ARG A 134 -17.65 -10.71 -32.11
C ARG A 134 -16.78 -10.39 -30.92
N ASP A 135 -16.18 -11.43 -30.35
CA ASP A 135 -15.19 -11.28 -29.29
C ASP A 135 -14.01 -10.42 -29.77
N LEU A 136 -13.56 -9.55 -28.90
CA LEU A 136 -12.41 -8.65 -29.13
C LEU A 136 -11.20 -9.24 -28.40
N ALA A 137 -10.20 -9.70 -29.16
CA ALA A 137 -8.95 -10.17 -28.60
C ALA A 137 -8.15 -8.98 -28.03
N MET A 138 -7.91 -9.01 -26.72
CA MET A 138 -7.22 -7.94 -26.00
C MET A 138 -5.74 -8.28 -25.81
N ASP A 139 -4.93 -7.23 -25.72
CA ASP A 139 -3.59 -7.37 -25.14
C ASP A 139 -3.73 -7.70 -23.65
N PRO A 140 -3.00 -8.69 -23.12
CA PRO A 140 -3.01 -8.95 -21.68
C PRO A 140 -2.45 -7.79 -20.84
N ARG A 141 -1.83 -6.80 -21.48
CA ARG A 141 -1.40 -5.56 -20.86
C ARG A 141 -2.22 -4.38 -21.40
N ILE A 142 -2.95 -3.73 -20.51
CA ILE A 142 -3.69 -2.51 -20.81
C ILE A 142 -2.98 -1.34 -20.12
N ASN A 143 -2.52 -0.37 -20.91
CA ASN A 143 -1.73 0.75 -20.42
C ASN A 143 -2.55 2.04 -20.49
N PRO A 144 -3.22 2.46 -19.41
CA PRO A 144 -3.90 3.75 -19.36
C PRO A 144 -2.91 4.93 -19.33
N LEU A 145 -1.63 4.66 -19.11
CA LEU A 145 -0.58 5.66 -19.14
C LEU A 145 0.40 5.34 -20.27
N PHE A 146 0.51 6.25 -21.22
CA PHE A 146 1.51 6.22 -22.27
C PHE A 146 2.09 7.61 -22.49
N LEU A 147 3.36 7.79 -22.20
CA LEU A 147 4.10 9.02 -22.34
C LEU A 147 5.37 8.76 -23.15
N THR A 148 5.77 9.70 -23.98
CA THR A 148 7.13 9.74 -24.51
C THR A 148 7.82 10.96 -23.91
N LEU A 149 8.84 10.68 -23.10
CA LEU A 149 9.60 11.67 -22.35
C LEU A 149 10.80 12.16 -23.14
N ALA A 150 11.09 13.45 -23.05
CA ALA A 150 12.29 14.04 -23.62
C ALA A 150 13.54 13.47 -22.94
N ASN A 151 14.57 13.16 -23.71
CA ASN A 151 15.85 12.74 -23.16
C ASN A 151 16.65 13.97 -22.71
N PRO A 152 16.87 14.16 -21.39
CA PRO A 152 17.70 15.26 -20.94
C PRO A 152 19.18 14.99 -21.20
N PRO A 153 20.02 16.02 -21.22
CA PRO A 153 21.47 15.83 -21.17
C PRO A 153 21.84 14.97 -19.94
N GLY A 154 22.58 13.89 -20.15
CA GLY A 154 22.91 12.92 -19.10
C GLY A 154 21.90 11.79 -18.90
N GLY A 155 20.77 11.82 -19.61
CA GLY A 155 19.75 10.77 -19.57
C GLY A 155 18.86 10.78 -18.33
N LEU A 156 17.94 9.80 -18.24
CA LEU A 156 17.07 9.57 -17.11
C LEU A 156 17.63 8.43 -16.23
N THR A 157 17.63 8.62 -14.92
CA THR A 157 18.06 7.58 -13.97
C THR A 157 16.81 6.97 -13.31
N PRO A 158 16.58 5.66 -13.48
CA PRO A 158 15.41 5.00 -12.90
C PRO A 158 15.69 4.49 -11.49
N TYR A 159 14.65 4.54 -10.64
CA TYR A 159 14.59 3.93 -9.32
C TYR A 159 13.30 3.12 -9.21
N SER A 160 13.38 1.92 -8.70
CA SER A 160 12.22 1.06 -8.47
C SER A 160 12.55 -0.05 -7.49
N SER A 161 11.54 -0.67 -6.90
CA SER A 161 11.71 -1.94 -6.19
C SER A 161 12.07 -3.05 -7.18
N ILE A 162 12.94 -3.96 -6.78
CA ILE A 162 13.25 -5.17 -7.55
C ILE A 162 12.77 -6.37 -6.76
N LYS A 163 11.83 -7.12 -7.33
CA LYS A 163 11.28 -8.32 -6.71
C LYS A 163 12.39 -9.30 -6.36
N GLY A 164 12.44 -9.71 -5.10
CA GLY A 164 13.45 -10.65 -4.57
C GLY A 164 14.80 -10.01 -4.22
N GLN A 165 14.95 -8.70 -4.36
CA GLN A 165 16.07 -7.94 -3.85
C GLN A 165 15.54 -6.85 -2.93
N HIS A 166 16.10 -6.81 -1.74
CA HIS A 166 15.68 -5.85 -0.72
C HIS A 166 16.43 -4.53 -0.94
N GLY A 167 15.69 -3.44 -0.98
CA GLY A 167 16.23 -2.10 -1.19
C GLY A 167 15.98 -1.54 -2.59
N PHE A 168 16.24 -0.24 -2.72
CA PHE A 168 16.14 0.45 -4.00
C PHE A 168 17.42 0.28 -4.76
N HIS A 169 17.32 -0.13 -6.01
CA HIS A 169 18.47 -0.15 -6.87
C HIS A 169 18.48 1.14 -7.69
N THR A 170 19.45 2.01 -7.38
CA THR A 170 19.88 2.99 -8.35
C THR A 170 20.48 2.21 -9.52
N THR A 171 19.84 2.29 -10.65
CA THR A 171 20.46 1.76 -11.87
C THR A 171 21.23 2.88 -12.56
N GLU A 172 22.17 2.49 -13.36
CA GLU A 172 22.78 3.39 -14.32
C GLU A 172 21.72 4.04 -15.21
N VAL A 173 22.08 5.14 -15.88
CA VAL A 173 21.22 5.80 -16.85
C VAL A 173 20.57 4.77 -17.79
N LEU A 174 19.26 4.94 -18.03
CA LEU A 174 18.52 4.06 -18.93
C LEU A 174 19.14 4.02 -20.32
N SER A 175 19.62 2.87 -20.72
CA SER A 175 20.25 2.63 -22.02
C SER A 175 19.55 1.59 -22.88
N GLN A 176 18.64 0.82 -22.29
CA GLN A 176 17.87 -0.24 -22.94
C GLN A 176 16.48 -0.38 -22.33
N ARG A 177 15.58 -1.06 -23.03
CA ARG A 177 14.24 -1.36 -22.55
C ARG A 177 14.28 -2.16 -21.26
N ARG A 178 13.49 -1.73 -20.28
CA ARG A 178 13.33 -2.38 -18.96
C ARG A 178 11.89 -2.34 -18.47
N GLU A 179 11.48 -3.38 -17.78
CA GLU A 179 10.22 -3.44 -17.05
C GLU A 179 10.47 -3.23 -15.55
N PHE A 180 9.60 -2.44 -14.93
CA PHE A 180 9.62 -2.14 -13.51
C PHE A 180 8.28 -2.56 -12.91
N PRO A 181 8.25 -3.42 -11.89
CA PRO A 181 7.04 -3.77 -11.18
C PRO A 181 6.63 -2.62 -10.25
N ASP A 182 5.36 -2.53 -9.96
CA ASP A 182 4.73 -1.75 -8.90
C ASP A 182 4.81 -0.23 -9.04
N TRP A 183 5.99 0.36 -9.24
CA TRP A 183 6.22 1.80 -9.43
C TRP A 183 7.60 2.08 -10.03
N LEU A 184 7.77 3.31 -10.49
CA LEU A 184 9.02 3.78 -11.10
C LEU A 184 9.21 5.26 -10.81
N VAL A 185 10.40 5.65 -10.35
CA VAL A 185 10.85 7.04 -10.36
C VAL A 185 11.91 7.22 -11.45
N LEU A 186 11.78 8.30 -12.20
CA LEU A 186 12.76 8.75 -13.19
C LEU A 186 13.33 10.09 -12.74
N GLU A 187 14.62 10.14 -12.46
CA GLU A 187 15.32 11.40 -12.15
C GLU A 187 15.94 12.01 -13.38
N ASN A 188 15.64 13.29 -13.60
CA ASN A 188 16.34 14.17 -14.50
C ASN A 188 17.36 14.99 -13.71
N ARG A 189 18.57 14.45 -13.57
CA ARG A 189 19.64 15.10 -12.82
C ARG A 189 20.07 16.44 -13.39
N GLY A 190 19.87 16.65 -14.69
CA GLY A 190 20.21 17.92 -15.38
C GLY A 190 19.32 19.08 -14.94
N SER A 191 18.03 18.84 -14.73
CA SER A 191 17.07 19.85 -14.25
C SER A 191 16.89 19.82 -12.74
N GLY A 192 17.32 18.77 -12.05
CA GLY A 192 17.03 18.53 -10.62
C GLY A 192 15.55 18.27 -10.37
N GLU A 193 14.88 17.56 -11.28
CA GLU A 193 13.47 17.19 -11.17
C GLU A 193 13.30 15.67 -11.27
N SER A 194 12.23 15.17 -10.67
CA SER A 194 11.87 13.77 -10.71
C SER A 194 10.42 13.55 -11.12
N MET A 195 10.17 12.44 -11.83
CA MET A 195 8.85 11.94 -12.17
C MET A 195 8.64 10.59 -11.49
N LEU A 196 7.52 10.43 -10.77
CA LEU A 196 7.06 9.12 -10.31
C LEU A 196 5.93 8.65 -11.23
N VAL A 197 5.98 7.38 -11.61
CA VAL A 197 4.93 6.66 -12.33
C VAL A 197 4.49 5.49 -11.48
N GLY A 198 3.20 5.41 -11.18
CA GLY A 198 2.63 4.37 -10.33
C GLY A 198 1.19 4.04 -10.70
N GLY A 199 0.62 3.08 -10.03
CA GLY A 199 -0.79 2.69 -10.21
C GLY A 199 -1.25 1.76 -9.10
N GLU A 200 -2.53 1.46 -9.06
CA GLU A 200 -3.08 0.51 -8.12
C GLU A 200 -2.56 -0.89 -8.45
N PRO A 201 -1.89 -1.58 -7.52
CA PRO A 201 -1.48 -2.96 -7.73
C PRO A 201 -2.72 -3.82 -7.88
N GLY A 202 -2.70 -4.67 -8.87
CA GLY A 202 -3.75 -5.64 -9.07
C GLY A 202 -3.63 -6.79 -8.05
N LEU A 203 -4.77 -7.36 -7.70
CA LEU A 203 -4.87 -8.41 -6.71
C LEU A 203 -4.55 -9.78 -7.33
N GLY A 204 -3.42 -10.37 -6.97
CA GLY A 204 -3.07 -11.75 -7.30
C GLY A 204 -2.90 -12.10 -8.78
N VAL A 205 -3.92 -11.91 -9.60
CA VAL A 205 -3.91 -12.21 -11.04
C VAL A 205 -3.69 -11.01 -11.94
N LEU A 206 -3.91 -9.82 -11.41
CA LEU A 206 -3.58 -8.57 -12.08
C LEU A 206 -2.31 -7.99 -11.44
N GLY A 207 -1.33 -7.64 -12.25
CA GLY A 207 -0.15 -6.91 -11.81
C GLY A 207 -0.14 -5.53 -12.43
N TRP A 208 0.52 -4.58 -11.80
CA TRP A 208 0.85 -3.31 -12.42
C TRP A 208 2.32 -3.29 -12.81
N LYS A 209 2.65 -2.72 -13.96
CA LYS A 209 4.03 -2.56 -14.41
C LYS A 209 4.20 -1.29 -15.23
N ALA A 210 5.41 -0.73 -15.15
CA ALA A 210 5.92 0.25 -16.09
C ALA A 210 6.94 -0.39 -17.03
N ASP A 211 6.77 -0.20 -18.33
CA ASP A 211 7.71 -0.58 -19.39
C ASP A 211 8.36 0.69 -19.94
N VAL A 212 9.66 0.77 -19.85
CA VAL A 212 10.43 1.95 -20.25
C VAL A 212 11.38 1.57 -21.37
N GLU A 213 11.30 2.31 -22.47
CA GLU A 213 12.06 2.06 -23.68
C GLU A 213 12.74 3.34 -24.19
N PRO A 214 14.03 3.54 -23.91
CA PRO A 214 14.78 4.68 -24.42
C PRO A 214 15.07 4.55 -25.92
N SER A 215 15.00 5.68 -26.62
CA SER A 215 15.35 5.80 -28.02
C SER A 215 16.01 7.16 -28.29
N ALA A 216 16.53 7.36 -29.50
CA ALA A 216 17.11 8.64 -29.88
C ALA A 216 16.08 9.81 -29.87
N SER A 217 14.80 9.50 -30.11
CA SER A 217 13.71 10.49 -30.15
C SER A 217 13.04 10.74 -28.81
N GLY A 218 13.40 10.02 -27.78
CA GLY A 218 12.81 10.14 -26.44
C GLY A 218 12.69 8.78 -25.75
N THR A 219 12.28 8.81 -24.49
CA THR A 219 12.04 7.62 -23.66
C THR A 219 10.55 7.35 -23.56
N ALA A 220 10.10 6.24 -24.16
CA ALA A 220 8.71 5.81 -24.04
C ALA A 220 8.46 5.14 -22.67
N VAL A 221 7.41 5.56 -21.98
CA VAL A 221 6.93 4.98 -20.72
C VAL A 221 5.51 4.51 -20.94
N ARG A 222 5.29 3.19 -20.77
CA ARG A 222 3.98 2.55 -20.83
C ARG A 222 3.71 1.94 -19.47
N ALA A 223 2.63 2.33 -18.83
CA ALA A 223 2.33 1.81 -17.51
C ALA A 223 0.86 1.45 -17.37
N GLY A 224 0.60 0.35 -16.72
CA GLY A 224 -0.76 -0.13 -16.51
C GLY A 224 -0.84 -1.55 -15.98
N THR A 225 -2.06 -2.05 -16.03
CA THR A 225 -2.42 -3.36 -15.52
C THR A 225 -2.08 -4.45 -16.53
N ILE A 226 -1.50 -5.52 -16.04
CA ILE A 226 -1.22 -6.72 -16.81
C ILE A 226 -1.91 -7.91 -16.16
N LEU A 227 -2.55 -8.75 -16.98
CA LEU A 227 -2.95 -10.09 -16.55
C LEU A 227 -1.68 -10.91 -16.35
N LEU A 228 -1.48 -11.40 -15.14
CA LEU A 228 -0.29 -12.18 -14.80
C LEU A 228 -0.34 -13.51 -15.56
N LYS A 229 0.84 -14.02 -15.88
CA LYS A 229 0.97 -15.33 -16.51
C LYS A 229 0.39 -16.42 -15.60
N ASP A 230 -0.27 -17.40 -16.18
CA ASP A 230 -0.59 -18.62 -15.47
C ASP A 230 0.69 -19.20 -14.84
N LYS A 231 0.67 -19.41 -13.52
CA LYS A 231 1.82 -19.91 -12.77
C LYS A 231 2.25 -21.31 -13.23
N LYS A 232 1.34 -22.10 -13.80
CA LYS A 232 1.61 -23.49 -14.23
C LYS A 232 2.17 -23.55 -15.64
N SER A 233 1.59 -22.84 -16.58
CA SER A 233 2.00 -22.88 -18.00
C SER A 233 3.05 -21.84 -18.38
N GLY A 234 3.19 -20.77 -17.60
CA GLY A 234 4.03 -19.61 -17.94
C GLY A 234 3.57 -18.83 -19.17
N ALA A 235 2.45 -19.23 -19.77
CA ALA A 235 1.88 -18.57 -20.94
C ALA A 235 1.18 -17.26 -20.56
N ALA A 236 1.23 -16.27 -21.46
CA ALA A 236 0.38 -15.10 -21.33
C ALA A 236 -1.08 -15.52 -21.48
N PRO A 237 -1.99 -15.11 -20.59
CA PRO A 237 -3.39 -15.47 -20.69
C PRO A 237 -3.99 -14.93 -22.00
N ILE A 238 -4.91 -15.69 -22.57
CA ILE A 238 -5.79 -15.18 -23.62
C ILE A 238 -6.84 -14.33 -22.90
N PHE A 239 -7.07 -13.13 -23.40
CA PHE A 239 -8.11 -12.26 -22.88
C PHE A 239 -8.97 -11.77 -24.03
N GLU A 240 -10.24 -12.18 -24.05
CA GLU A 240 -11.23 -11.82 -25.07
C GLU A 240 -12.40 -11.14 -24.37
N LEU A 241 -12.79 -9.99 -24.90
CA LEU A 241 -13.91 -9.22 -24.43
C LEU A 241 -15.12 -9.52 -25.28
N ALA A 242 -16.13 -10.14 -24.69
CA ALA A 242 -17.37 -10.51 -25.39
C ALA A 242 -18.14 -9.28 -25.91
N PRO A 243 -19.02 -9.44 -26.92
CA PRO A 243 -19.91 -8.35 -27.37
C PRO A 243 -20.70 -7.74 -26.23
N GLY A 244 -20.69 -6.43 -26.12
CA GLY A 244 -21.34 -5.66 -25.05
C GLY A 244 -20.59 -5.61 -23.72
N ALA A 245 -19.51 -6.39 -23.57
CA ALA A 245 -18.70 -6.35 -22.34
C ALA A 245 -17.71 -5.18 -22.35
N ALA A 246 -17.28 -4.79 -21.15
CA ALA A 246 -16.29 -3.74 -20.96
C ALA A 246 -15.25 -4.14 -19.92
N VAL A 247 -14.02 -3.66 -20.10
CA VAL A 247 -12.94 -3.73 -19.12
C VAL A 247 -12.55 -2.32 -18.68
N GLU A 248 -12.35 -2.15 -17.38
CA GLU A 248 -11.84 -0.92 -16.78
C GLU A 248 -10.52 -1.23 -16.08
N THR A 249 -9.51 -0.39 -16.30
CA THR A 249 -8.23 -0.55 -15.61
C THR A 249 -8.31 0.01 -14.20
N PRO A 250 -7.54 -0.55 -13.25
CA PRO A 250 -7.18 0.18 -12.05
C PRO A 250 -6.56 1.53 -12.39
N ILE A 251 -6.53 2.43 -11.42
CA ILE A 251 -5.91 3.74 -11.59
C ILE A 251 -4.41 3.61 -11.83
N SER A 252 -3.90 4.46 -12.71
CA SER A 252 -2.48 4.77 -12.85
C SER A 252 -2.29 6.27 -12.67
N PHE A 253 -1.11 6.71 -12.33
CA PHE A 253 -0.82 8.13 -12.17
C PHE A 253 0.65 8.43 -12.46
N PHE A 254 0.94 9.68 -12.70
CA PHE A 254 2.28 10.21 -12.68
C PHE A 254 2.33 11.52 -11.91
N ALA A 255 3.42 11.72 -11.22
CA ALA A 255 3.69 12.89 -10.40
C ALA A 255 5.00 13.56 -10.83
N LEU A 256 5.09 14.87 -10.70
CA LEU A 256 6.31 15.63 -10.94
C LEU A 256 6.72 16.39 -9.68
N ALA A 257 7.99 16.37 -9.34
CA ALA A 257 8.54 17.21 -8.27
C ALA A 257 9.87 17.84 -8.65
N LYS A 258 10.20 18.96 -8.01
CA LYS A 258 11.57 19.46 -7.98
C LYS A 258 12.31 18.72 -6.86
N GLY A 259 13.49 18.21 -7.17
CA GLY A 259 14.31 17.44 -6.25
C GLY A 259 14.42 15.97 -6.64
N ASP A 260 14.72 15.16 -5.67
CA ASP A 260 15.01 13.73 -5.79
C ASP A 260 13.78 12.83 -5.57
N THR A 261 14.05 11.55 -5.38
CA THR A 261 13.05 10.52 -5.09
C THR A 261 12.19 10.83 -3.87
N ASP A 262 12.76 11.40 -2.79
CA ASP A 262 11.99 11.78 -1.60
C ASP A 262 10.94 12.84 -1.94
N ASN A 263 11.33 13.83 -2.73
CA ASN A 263 10.44 14.93 -3.08
C ASN A 263 9.24 14.46 -3.92
N VAL A 264 9.46 13.63 -4.93
CA VAL A 264 8.35 13.13 -5.77
C VAL A 264 7.53 12.08 -5.05
N GLY A 265 8.15 11.30 -4.16
CA GLY A 265 7.45 10.36 -3.27
C GLY A 265 6.48 11.09 -2.33
N ASN A 266 6.95 12.15 -1.66
CA ASN A 266 6.13 12.98 -0.78
C ASN A 266 4.99 13.67 -1.51
N GLU A 267 5.24 14.21 -2.69
CA GLU A 267 4.22 14.79 -3.57
C GLU A 267 3.12 13.77 -3.90
N THR A 268 3.52 12.56 -4.27
CA THR A 268 2.61 11.47 -4.59
C THR A 268 1.79 11.04 -3.36
N PHE A 269 2.44 10.86 -2.22
CA PHE A 269 1.75 10.39 -1.00
C PHE A 269 0.74 11.42 -0.49
N ARG A 270 1.08 12.72 -0.50
CA ARG A 270 0.14 13.80 -0.19
C ARG A 270 -1.10 13.76 -1.08
N TYR A 271 -0.90 13.54 -2.38
CA TYR A 271 -1.99 13.36 -3.33
C TYR A 271 -2.86 12.13 -2.99
N LEU A 272 -2.26 10.97 -2.75
CA LEU A 272 -2.97 9.74 -2.40
C LEU A 272 -3.77 9.92 -1.10
N LYS A 273 -3.15 10.50 -0.08
CA LYS A 273 -3.79 10.79 1.22
C LYS A 273 -5.00 11.71 1.07
N GLN A 274 -4.92 12.70 0.20
CA GLN A 274 -5.98 13.71 0.05
C GLN A 274 -7.12 13.26 -0.87
N TYR A 275 -6.81 12.55 -1.94
CA TYR A 275 -7.78 12.31 -3.01
C TYR A 275 -8.15 10.84 -3.24
N VAL A 276 -7.28 9.93 -2.86
CA VAL A 276 -7.48 8.48 -3.11
C VAL A 276 -7.85 7.74 -1.84
N PHE A 277 -7.12 7.96 -0.76
CA PHE A 277 -7.41 7.30 0.51
C PHE A 277 -8.64 7.89 1.20
N GLN A 278 -9.30 7.09 2.03
CA GLN A 278 -10.21 7.61 3.04
C GLN A 278 -9.43 8.34 4.13
N ALA A 279 -10.11 9.19 4.88
CA ALA A 279 -9.50 9.81 6.04
C ALA A 279 -9.03 8.71 7.02
N PRO A 280 -7.78 8.81 7.54
CA PRO A 280 -7.29 7.83 8.49
C PRO A 280 -8.16 7.81 9.74
N LEU A 281 -8.31 6.64 10.34
CA LEU A 281 -8.93 6.52 11.65
C LEU A 281 -8.11 7.30 12.69
N PRO A 282 -8.76 7.83 13.73
CA PRO A 282 -8.04 8.40 14.86
C PRO A 282 -6.98 7.43 15.36
N ASP A 283 -5.84 7.94 15.76
CA ASP A 283 -4.71 7.17 16.28
C ASP A 283 -4.00 6.23 15.29
N SER A 284 -4.27 6.37 13.99
CA SER A 284 -3.51 5.64 12.96
C SER A 284 -2.02 6.09 12.91
N PRO A 285 -1.09 5.21 12.51
CA PRO A 285 -1.28 3.77 12.27
C PRO A 285 -1.53 3.00 13.58
N LEU A 286 -2.50 2.08 13.51
CA LEU A 286 -2.89 1.28 14.66
C LEU A 286 -1.85 0.18 14.94
N VAL A 287 -1.62 -0.11 16.22
CA VAL A 287 -0.76 -1.20 16.66
C VAL A 287 -1.61 -2.41 16.98
N THR A 288 -1.33 -3.53 16.33
CA THR A 288 -2.17 -4.72 16.41
C THR A 288 -1.50 -5.88 17.11
N TYR A 289 -2.27 -6.64 17.88
CA TYR A 289 -1.88 -7.93 18.43
C TYR A 289 -2.69 -9.04 17.77
N CYS A 290 -2.00 -9.90 17.01
CA CYS A 290 -2.57 -11.05 16.34
C CYS A 290 -2.43 -12.31 17.18
N ILE A 291 -3.52 -13.01 17.44
CA ILE A 291 -3.49 -14.37 17.92
C ILE A 291 -3.65 -15.28 16.73
N TRP A 292 -2.53 -15.83 16.28
CA TRP A 292 -2.49 -16.78 15.16
C TRP A 292 -3.07 -18.15 15.57
N LEU A 293 -3.19 -19.07 14.59
CA LEU A 293 -3.58 -20.45 14.82
C LEU A 293 -2.69 -21.08 15.88
N THR A 294 -3.30 -21.66 16.91
CA THR A 294 -2.58 -22.43 17.94
C THR A 294 -3.50 -23.49 18.53
N GLU A 295 -2.93 -24.58 18.99
CA GLU A 295 -3.64 -25.61 19.72
C GLU A 295 -4.30 -25.10 21.02
N LYS A 296 -3.96 -23.89 21.45
CA LYS A 296 -4.45 -23.28 22.70
C LYS A 296 -5.29 -22.02 22.46
N ASN A 297 -5.86 -21.82 21.31
CA ASN A 297 -6.68 -20.63 21.01
C ASN A 297 -8.11 -20.70 21.58
N SER A 298 -8.25 -21.09 22.85
CA SER A 298 -9.53 -21.05 23.55
C SER A 298 -9.88 -19.65 24.03
N GLU A 299 -11.16 -19.40 24.29
CA GLU A 299 -11.65 -18.14 24.86
C GLU A 299 -10.89 -17.75 26.13
N GLU A 300 -10.59 -18.72 27.03
CA GLU A 300 -9.84 -18.48 28.26
C GLU A 300 -8.45 -17.94 27.99
N VAL A 301 -7.72 -18.53 27.02
CA VAL A 301 -6.36 -18.09 26.64
C VAL A 301 -6.41 -16.70 26.02
N LEU A 302 -7.38 -16.44 25.13
CA LEU A 302 -7.52 -15.11 24.55
C LEU A 302 -7.81 -14.03 25.59
N LEU A 303 -8.62 -14.33 26.60
CA LEU A 303 -8.90 -13.40 27.71
C LEU A 303 -7.68 -13.15 28.62
N GLN A 304 -6.77 -14.12 28.74
CA GLN A 304 -5.49 -13.92 29.45
C GLN A 304 -4.56 -13.01 28.63
N GLU A 305 -4.40 -13.30 27.34
CA GLU A 305 -3.60 -12.48 26.41
C GLU A 305 -4.15 -11.05 26.28
N LEU A 306 -5.47 -10.88 26.30
CA LEU A 306 -6.10 -9.56 26.26
C LEU A 306 -5.68 -8.67 27.44
N LYS A 307 -5.51 -9.20 28.62
CA LYS A 307 -5.04 -8.44 29.80
C LYS A 307 -3.63 -7.89 29.57
N LEU A 308 -2.78 -8.71 28.96
CA LEU A 308 -1.41 -8.29 28.62
C LEU A 308 -1.38 -7.33 27.44
N ALA A 309 -2.19 -7.57 26.41
CA ALA A 309 -2.35 -6.66 25.29
C ALA A 309 -2.76 -5.26 25.74
N LYS A 310 -3.73 -5.17 26.66
CA LYS A 310 -4.11 -3.90 27.30
C LYS A 310 -2.95 -3.26 28.06
N ARG A 311 -2.22 -4.04 28.86
CA ARG A 311 -1.07 -3.55 29.65
C ARG A 311 0.04 -3.01 28.75
N VAL A 312 0.36 -3.70 27.65
CA VAL A 312 1.35 -3.29 26.67
C VAL A 312 0.87 -2.03 25.92
N GLY A 313 -0.42 -1.90 25.68
CA GLY A 313 -1.01 -0.74 25.04
C GLY A 313 -1.32 -0.93 23.55
N PHE A 314 -1.65 -2.13 23.11
CA PHE A 314 -2.14 -2.36 21.75
C PHE A 314 -3.44 -1.61 21.49
N ASP A 315 -3.71 -1.32 20.20
CA ASP A 315 -4.95 -0.69 19.75
C ASP A 315 -5.97 -1.73 19.27
N VAL A 316 -5.49 -2.79 18.63
CA VAL A 316 -6.30 -3.87 18.06
C VAL A 316 -5.88 -5.21 18.63
N PHE A 317 -6.84 -6.00 19.01
CA PHE A 317 -6.69 -7.41 19.37
C PHE A 317 -7.50 -8.24 18.38
N TYR A 318 -6.84 -9.08 17.59
CA TYR A 318 -7.56 -9.88 16.61
C TYR A 318 -7.16 -11.35 16.61
N HIS A 319 -8.15 -12.19 16.34
CA HIS A 319 -7.95 -13.63 16.20
C HIS A 319 -7.81 -13.96 14.71
N ASP A 320 -6.76 -14.68 14.40
CA ASP A 320 -6.50 -15.23 13.05
C ASP A 320 -7.49 -16.37 12.72
N ALA A 321 -7.23 -17.18 11.72
CA ALA A 321 -8.09 -18.30 11.32
C ALA A 321 -8.48 -19.24 12.51
N THR A 322 -9.41 -20.16 12.26
CA THR A 322 -9.91 -21.17 13.22
C THR A 322 -10.89 -20.69 14.31
N TRP A 323 -11.43 -19.48 14.17
CA TRP A 323 -12.54 -19.03 15.03
C TRP A 323 -13.90 -19.66 14.67
N TYR A 324 -14.00 -20.24 13.47
CA TYR A 324 -15.24 -20.75 12.88
C TYR A 324 -15.42 -22.25 13.14
N GLU A 325 -16.70 -22.66 13.10
CA GLU A 325 -17.15 -24.03 13.28
C GLU A 325 -16.49 -24.99 12.27
N GLY A 326 -15.96 -26.09 12.78
CA GLY A 326 -15.34 -27.14 11.98
C GLY A 326 -13.82 -27.01 11.83
N ALA A 327 -13.23 -25.85 12.14
CA ALA A 327 -11.79 -25.68 12.11
C ALA A 327 -11.09 -26.56 13.17
N SER A 328 -10.04 -27.25 12.78
CA SER A 328 -9.27 -28.12 13.65
C SER A 328 -7.85 -27.62 13.82
N VAL A 329 -7.42 -27.45 15.07
CA VAL A 329 -6.02 -27.23 15.40
C VAL A 329 -5.65 -28.21 16.50
N VAL A 330 -4.80 -29.16 16.15
CA VAL A 330 -4.27 -30.17 17.09
C VAL A 330 -2.74 -30.16 16.99
N PRO A 331 -2.02 -30.62 18.03
CA PRO A 331 -0.58 -30.70 17.98
C PRO A 331 -0.09 -31.43 16.73
N GLY A 332 0.77 -30.75 15.95
CA GLY A 332 1.32 -31.29 14.69
C GLY A 332 0.41 -31.20 13.46
N MET A 333 -0.82 -30.67 13.58
CA MET A 333 -1.73 -30.44 12.47
C MET A 333 -2.55 -29.16 12.68
N ASN A 334 -2.26 -28.15 11.89
CA ASN A 334 -3.03 -26.90 11.85
C ASN A 334 -3.86 -26.89 10.56
N ASP A 335 -5.08 -27.41 10.63
CA ASP A 335 -5.97 -27.39 9.49
C ASP A 335 -7.02 -26.28 9.62
N TRP A 336 -6.63 -25.08 9.26
CA TRP A 336 -7.48 -23.90 9.22
C TRP A 336 -8.44 -23.92 8.01
N THR A 337 -8.26 -24.86 7.07
CA THR A 337 -9.11 -24.95 5.88
C THR A 337 -10.41 -25.71 6.15
N LEU A 338 -10.45 -26.53 7.20
CA LEU A 338 -11.67 -27.16 7.67
C LEU A 338 -12.66 -26.10 8.18
N GLY A 339 -13.90 -26.22 7.77
CA GLY A 339 -14.96 -25.30 8.16
C GLY A 339 -14.98 -23.97 7.45
N LEU A 340 -14.04 -23.66 6.52
CA LEU A 340 -14.07 -22.43 5.74
C LEU A 340 -15.44 -22.22 5.07
N GLY A 341 -15.89 -20.95 5.05
CA GLY A 341 -17.21 -20.58 4.53
C GLY A 341 -18.36 -20.76 5.52
N SER A 342 -18.08 -21.18 6.76
CA SER A 342 -19.10 -21.35 7.81
C SER A 342 -19.66 -20.02 8.31
N TYR A 343 -18.82 -19.03 8.53
CA TYR A 343 -19.17 -17.76 9.18
C TYR A 343 -19.92 -17.92 10.52
N ARG A 344 -19.83 -19.10 11.12
CA ARG A 344 -20.35 -19.42 12.46
C ARG A 344 -19.21 -19.67 13.43
N GLU A 345 -19.31 -19.12 14.63
CA GLU A 345 -18.32 -19.31 15.68
C GLU A 345 -18.25 -20.77 16.17
N ASP A 346 -17.06 -21.24 16.49
CA ASP A 346 -16.86 -22.54 17.13
C ASP A 346 -17.26 -22.46 18.60
N LYS A 347 -18.38 -23.06 18.98
CA LYS A 347 -18.92 -23.04 20.34
C LYS A 347 -18.09 -23.84 21.36
N GLN A 348 -17.22 -24.73 20.90
CA GLN A 348 -16.30 -25.44 21.80
C GLN A 348 -15.14 -24.54 22.24
N LYS A 349 -14.62 -23.75 21.29
CA LYS A 349 -13.55 -22.79 21.54
C LYS A 349 -14.05 -21.54 22.26
N PHE A 350 -15.26 -21.09 21.91
CA PHE A 350 -15.90 -19.87 22.42
C PHE A 350 -17.24 -20.22 23.07
N PRO A 351 -17.24 -20.84 24.28
CA PRO A 351 -18.47 -21.27 24.95
C PRO A 351 -19.42 -20.11 25.26
N HIS A 352 -18.91 -18.90 25.54
CA HIS A 352 -19.72 -17.69 25.73
C HIS A 352 -19.96 -16.92 24.41
N GLY A 353 -19.30 -17.33 23.32
CA GLY A 353 -19.42 -16.77 21.98
C GLY A 353 -18.47 -15.59 21.70
N LEU A 354 -18.23 -15.36 20.40
CA LEU A 354 -17.37 -14.26 19.93
C LEU A 354 -17.90 -12.87 20.30
N LYS A 355 -19.20 -12.73 20.48
CA LYS A 355 -19.77 -11.46 20.96
C LYS A 355 -19.30 -11.12 22.39
N ALA A 356 -19.27 -12.11 23.27
CA ALA A 356 -18.78 -11.91 24.63
C ALA A 356 -17.27 -11.59 24.64
N LEU A 357 -16.49 -12.24 23.77
CA LEU A 357 -15.08 -11.91 23.61
C LEU A 357 -14.89 -10.48 23.08
N SER A 358 -15.66 -10.08 22.06
CA SER A 358 -15.67 -8.72 21.53
C SER A 358 -15.97 -7.68 22.61
N ASP A 359 -17.02 -7.92 23.44
CA ASP A 359 -17.39 -7.03 24.53
C ASP A 359 -16.26 -6.89 25.58
N ASN A 360 -15.54 -7.98 25.86
CA ASN A 360 -14.36 -7.93 26.73
C ASN A 360 -13.22 -7.11 26.12
N VAL A 361 -12.97 -7.26 24.81
CA VAL A 361 -11.95 -6.49 24.09
C VAL A 361 -12.29 -5.00 24.13
N HIS A 362 -13.54 -4.62 23.80
CA HIS A 362 -13.99 -3.25 23.88
C HIS A 362 -13.94 -2.67 25.30
N SER A 363 -14.32 -3.45 26.31
CA SER A 363 -14.22 -3.04 27.72
C SER A 363 -12.77 -2.85 28.17
N ALA A 364 -11.83 -3.51 27.51
CA ALA A 364 -10.41 -3.27 27.70
C ALA A 364 -9.90 -1.99 27.01
N GLY A 365 -10.72 -1.38 26.14
CA GLY A 365 -10.38 -0.18 25.35
C GLY A 365 -9.68 -0.48 24.04
N LEU A 366 -9.72 -1.73 23.57
CA LEU A 366 -9.13 -2.16 22.31
C LEU A 366 -10.22 -2.38 21.26
N LYS A 367 -9.82 -2.36 20.00
CA LYS A 367 -10.63 -2.75 18.85
C LYS A 367 -10.56 -4.26 18.67
N PHE A 368 -11.69 -4.87 18.24
CA PHE A 368 -11.75 -6.31 18.02
C PHE A 368 -11.71 -6.65 16.53
N GLY A 369 -10.92 -7.68 16.17
CA GLY A 369 -10.79 -8.13 14.79
C GLY A 369 -10.80 -9.63 14.59
N LEU A 370 -11.10 -10.03 13.35
CA LEU A 370 -11.05 -11.42 12.90
C LEU A 370 -10.36 -11.52 11.52
N TRP A 371 -9.73 -12.67 11.32
CA TRP A 371 -9.28 -13.12 10.03
C TRP A 371 -10.44 -13.65 9.17
N VAL A 372 -10.43 -13.39 7.86
CA VAL A 372 -11.40 -13.89 6.90
C VAL A 372 -10.72 -14.29 5.59
N ASP A 373 -11.20 -15.37 4.96
CA ASP A 373 -10.88 -15.76 3.58
C ASP A 373 -12.20 -16.00 2.85
N PRO A 374 -12.80 -14.97 2.27
CA PRO A 374 -14.14 -15.09 1.69
C PRO A 374 -14.18 -15.77 0.33
N GLY A 375 -13.03 -16.00 -0.31
CA GLY A 375 -12.93 -16.65 -1.62
C GLY A 375 -12.84 -18.17 -1.58
N ASN A 376 -12.57 -18.76 -0.43
CA ASN A 376 -12.39 -20.20 -0.27
C ASN A 376 -13.43 -20.81 0.66
N VAL A 377 -13.81 -22.05 0.38
CA VAL A 377 -14.75 -22.84 1.21
C VAL A 377 -14.25 -24.26 1.37
N ASP A 378 -14.57 -24.87 2.51
CA ASP A 378 -14.34 -26.28 2.76
C ASP A 378 -15.15 -27.12 1.76
N ALA A 379 -14.50 -28.08 1.09
CA ALA A 379 -15.14 -28.97 0.13
C ALA A 379 -16.28 -29.79 0.74
N ALA A 380 -16.23 -30.10 2.04
CA ALA A 380 -17.29 -30.80 2.72
C ALA A 380 -18.61 -30.03 2.75
N ARG A 381 -18.55 -28.68 2.81
CA ARG A 381 -19.73 -27.80 2.74
C ARG A 381 -20.38 -27.78 1.36
N VAL A 382 -19.58 -27.94 0.31
CA VAL A 382 -20.11 -28.12 -1.04
C VAL A 382 -20.78 -29.50 -1.18
N THR A 383 -20.13 -30.54 -0.68
CA THR A 383 -20.65 -31.90 -0.73
C THR A 383 -21.95 -32.06 0.07
N SER A 384 -22.10 -31.36 1.19
CA SER A 384 -23.34 -31.36 1.98
C SER A 384 -24.48 -30.53 1.36
N GLY A 385 -24.18 -29.72 0.34
CA GLY A 385 -25.12 -28.79 -0.29
C GLY A 385 -25.33 -27.46 0.49
N GLU A 386 -24.56 -27.22 1.53
CA GLU A 386 -24.58 -25.94 2.24
C GLU A 386 -24.08 -24.79 1.35
N ILE A 387 -23.05 -25.04 0.57
CA ILE A 387 -22.56 -24.14 -0.48
C ILE A 387 -22.95 -24.72 -1.84
N PRO A 388 -23.69 -23.99 -2.67
CA PRO A 388 -24.09 -24.45 -4.00
C PRO A 388 -22.88 -24.76 -4.90
N ALA A 389 -22.87 -25.91 -5.54
CA ALA A 389 -21.78 -26.33 -6.42
C ALA A 389 -21.67 -25.46 -7.70
N ASP A 390 -22.76 -24.81 -8.10
CA ASP A 390 -22.78 -23.85 -9.21
C ASP A 390 -22.11 -22.52 -8.91
N TRP A 391 -21.75 -22.26 -7.66
CA TRP A 391 -20.97 -21.07 -7.24
C TRP A 391 -19.45 -21.24 -7.40
N LEU A 392 -19.00 -22.48 -7.69
CA LEU A 392 -17.59 -22.78 -7.75
C LEU A 392 -16.93 -22.25 -9.02
N ALA A 393 -15.75 -21.65 -8.85
CA ALA A 393 -14.86 -21.37 -9.96
C ALA A 393 -14.39 -22.67 -10.60
N MET A 394 -14.44 -22.74 -11.93
CA MET A 394 -14.09 -23.95 -12.69
C MET A 394 -13.21 -23.60 -13.88
N ILE A 395 -12.31 -24.53 -14.22
CA ILE A 395 -11.56 -24.55 -15.47
C ILE A 395 -11.89 -25.85 -16.17
N ASP A 396 -12.45 -25.77 -17.39
CA ASP A 396 -12.85 -26.90 -18.22
C ASP A 396 -13.71 -27.93 -17.46
N GLY A 397 -14.68 -27.42 -16.70
CA GLY A 397 -15.65 -28.24 -15.95
C GLY A 397 -15.09 -28.82 -14.64
N LYS A 398 -13.85 -28.51 -14.27
CA LYS A 398 -13.25 -28.97 -13.02
C LYS A 398 -13.18 -27.81 -12.02
N ALA A 399 -13.76 -28.00 -10.83
CA ALA A 399 -13.72 -27.01 -9.77
C ALA A 399 -12.28 -26.74 -9.33
N ILE A 400 -11.93 -25.46 -9.24
CA ILE A 400 -10.65 -25.00 -8.72
C ILE A 400 -10.66 -25.18 -7.19
N GLY A 401 -9.52 -25.54 -6.63
CA GLY A 401 -9.33 -25.66 -5.19
C GLY A 401 -7.88 -25.87 -4.86
N THR A 402 -7.55 -25.68 -3.61
CA THR A 402 -6.22 -25.92 -3.09
C THR A 402 -6.17 -27.31 -2.50
N THR A 403 -5.15 -28.06 -2.85
CA THR A 403 -4.74 -29.27 -2.15
C THR A 403 -3.37 -29.04 -1.57
N HIS A 404 -3.29 -28.96 -0.24
CA HIS A 404 -2.02 -29.01 0.46
C HIS A 404 -1.85 -30.40 1.07
N PRO A 405 -0.67 -31.03 1.02
CA PRO A 405 -0.49 -32.40 1.55
C PRO A 405 -0.91 -32.59 3.00
N SER A 406 -0.89 -31.52 3.80
CA SER A 406 -1.24 -31.54 5.23
C SER A 406 -2.54 -30.77 5.54
N LEU A 407 -3.28 -30.27 4.54
CA LEU A 407 -4.51 -29.50 4.74
C LEU A 407 -5.69 -30.15 4.02
N ALA A 408 -6.88 -29.88 4.50
CA ALA A 408 -8.12 -30.33 3.84
C ALA A 408 -8.25 -29.72 2.43
N ILE A 409 -9.09 -30.34 1.63
CA ILE A 409 -9.39 -29.86 0.27
C ILE A 409 -10.32 -28.66 0.38
N THR A 410 -9.90 -27.51 -0.13
CA THR A 410 -10.77 -26.36 -0.32
C THR A 410 -11.32 -26.29 -1.74
N LYS A 411 -12.41 -25.57 -1.89
CA LYS A 411 -12.97 -25.16 -3.17
C LYS A 411 -12.99 -23.64 -3.24
N GLN A 412 -12.79 -23.12 -4.44
CA GLN A 412 -12.80 -21.70 -4.68
C GLN A 412 -14.13 -21.26 -5.23
N LEU A 413 -14.69 -20.20 -4.67
CA LEU A 413 -15.87 -19.52 -5.18
C LEU A 413 -15.51 -18.65 -6.39
N CYS A 414 -16.42 -18.51 -7.33
CA CYS A 414 -16.24 -17.59 -8.44
C CYS A 414 -16.66 -16.18 -8.03
N LEU A 415 -15.68 -15.33 -7.70
CA LEU A 415 -15.96 -13.92 -7.37
C LEU A 415 -16.44 -13.10 -8.58
N GLY A 416 -16.46 -13.65 -9.78
CA GLY A 416 -17.11 -13.06 -10.95
C GLY A 416 -18.61 -13.30 -11.00
N ASP A 417 -19.16 -14.20 -10.17
CA ASP A 417 -20.60 -14.45 -10.07
C ASP A 417 -21.24 -13.45 -9.09
N PRO A 418 -22.18 -12.59 -9.54
CA PRO A 418 -22.88 -11.64 -8.68
C PRO A 418 -23.60 -12.29 -7.49
N LYS A 419 -24.05 -13.54 -7.61
CA LYS A 419 -24.69 -14.25 -6.49
C LYS A 419 -23.70 -14.57 -5.38
N VAL A 420 -22.47 -14.93 -5.75
CA VAL A 420 -21.38 -15.20 -4.82
C VAL A 420 -20.95 -13.90 -4.13
N VAL A 421 -20.80 -12.83 -4.90
CA VAL A 421 -20.47 -11.50 -4.35
C VAL A 421 -21.51 -11.07 -3.30
N ALA A 422 -22.79 -11.10 -3.66
CA ALA A 422 -23.87 -10.73 -2.74
C ALA A 422 -23.93 -11.62 -1.49
N TRP A 423 -23.64 -12.93 -1.63
CA TRP A 423 -23.56 -13.82 -0.47
C TRP A 423 -22.40 -13.47 0.45
N ILE A 424 -21.21 -13.21 -0.09
CA ILE A 424 -20.04 -12.81 0.70
C ILE A 424 -20.29 -11.48 1.42
N GLU A 425 -20.84 -10.48 0.72
CA GLU A 425 -21.22 -9.19 1.32
C GLU A 425 -22.14 -9.39 2.51
N LYS A 426 -23.15 -10.25 2.35
CA LYS A 426 -24.07 -10.58 3.44
C LYS A 426 -23.33 -11.27 4.60
N GLN A 427 -22.49 -12.29 4.34
CA GLN A 427 -21.80 -13.02 5.40
C GLN A 427 -20.87 -12.09 6.20
N LEU A 428 -20.07 -11.29 5.49
CA LEU A 428 -19.16 -10.34 6.13
C LEU A 428 -19.92 -9.25 6.89
N GLY A 429 -20.97 -8.69 6.28
CA GLY A 429 -21.82 -7.71 6.95
C GLY A 429 -22.45 -8.27 8.23
N ASP A 430 -22.99 -9.49 8.17
CA ASP A 430 -23.62 -10.15 9.32
C ASP A 430 -22.64 -10.38 10.48
N ILE A 431 -21.40 -10.83 10.22
CA ILE A 431 -20.43 -11.06 11.29
C ILE A 431 -19.88 -9.76 11.88
N ILE A 432 -19.73 -8.71 11.05
CA ILE A 432 -19.31 -7.38 11.53
C ILE A 432 -20.37 -6.80 12.47
N ASP A 433 -21.63 -6.81 12.06
CA ASP A 433 -22.73 -6.32 12.88
C ASP A 433 -22.90 -7.18 14.15
N LYS A 434 -22.92 -8.50 14.00
CA LYS A 434 -23.21 -9.43 15.10
C LYS A 434 -22.17 -9.38 16.22
N TRP A 435 -20.90 -9.29 15.86
CA TRP A 435 -19.78 -9.32 16.81
C TRP A 435 -19.10 -7.98 16.98
N HIS A 436 -19.63 -6.90 16.37
CA HIS A 436 -19.10 -5.55 16.44
C HIS A 436 -17.59 -5.51 16.08
N LEU A 437 -17.26 -6.01 14.91
CA LEU A 437 -15.88 -6.02 14.45
C LEU A 437 -15.44 -4.60 14.05
N ASP A 438 -14.25 -4.20 14.49
CA ASP A 438 -13.58 -2.96 14.09
C ASP A 438 -12.46 -3.20 13.09
N TRP A 439 -12.02 -4.47 12.97
CA TRP A 439 -10.84 -4.85 12.19
C TRP A 439 -11.06 -6.17 11.46
N ILE A 440 -10.57 -6.22 10.21
CA ILE A 440 -10.55 -7.44 9.41
C ILE A 440 -9.15 -7.68 8.87
N LYS A 441 -8.63 -8.89 9.06
CA LYS A 441 -7.51 -9.41 8.27
C LYS A 441 -8.11 -10.20 7.11
N TRP A 442 -8.06 -9.62 5.91
CA TRP A 442 -8.46 -10.30 4.68
C TRP A 442 -7.27 -11.06 4.12
N ASP A 443 -7.35 -12.37 4.13
CA ASP A 443 -6.32 -13.26 3.62
C ASP A 443 -6.87 -14.04 2.43
N PRO A 444 -6.63 -13.60 1.19
CA PRO A 444 -6.84 -14.47 0.06
C PRO A 444 -5.67 -15.44 0.07
N SER A 445 -5.89 -16.69 0.40
CA SER A 445 -4.80 -17.65 0.42
C SER A 445 -4.00 -17.54 -0.89
N SER A 446 -2.68 -17.40 -0.79
CA SER A 446 -1.75 -17.20 -1.92
C SER A 446 -1.80 -18.32 -2.98
N THR A 447 -2.59 -19.35 -2.72
CA THR A 447 -2.82 -20.51 -3.56
C THR A 447 -4.06 -20.38 -4.44
N VAL A 448 -4.81 -19.28 -4.30
CA VAL A 448 -6.07 -19.06 -5.03
C VAL A 448 -5.77 -18.63 -6.47
N SER A 449 -6.26 -19.40 -7.42
CA SER A 449 -6.37 -18.99 -8.81
C SER A 449 -7.72 -18.32 -8.99
N TYR A 450 -7.74 -17.02 -9.21
CA TYR A 450 -8.99 -16.29 -9.50
C TYR A 450 -9.51 -16.58 -10.93
N GLU A 451 -9.04 -17.61 -11.58
CA GLU A 451 -9.45 -18.00 -12.90
C GLU A 451 -10.75 -18.82 -12.85
N CYS A 452 -11.68 -18.50 -13.72
CA CYS A 452 -12.88 -19.29 -13.98
C CYS A 452 -13.18 -19.14 -15.47
N ASN A 453 -13.44 -20.25 -16.17
CA ASN A 453 -13.81 -20.22 -17.59
C ASN A 453 -15.27 -20.61 -17.86
N ARG A 454 -16.13 -20.60 -16.83
CA ARG A 454 -17.58 -20.74 -16.98
C ARG A 454 -18.17 -19.49 -17.61
N THR A 455 -19.21 -19.64 -18.39
CA THR A 455 -19.90 -18.54 -19.08
C THR A 455 -21.26 -18.19 -18.46
N ASP A 456 -21.67 -18.92 -17.42
CA ASP A 456 -22.91 -18.73 -16.68
C ASP A 456 -22.73 -17.96 -15.35
N HIS A 457 -21.53 -17.45 -15.09
CA HIS A 457 -21.14 -16.70 -13.88
C HIS A 457 -21.07 -15.18 -14.08
N GLY A 458 -21.75 -14.63 -15.08
CA GLY A 458 -21.72 -13.19 -15.34
C GLY A 458 -20.42 -12.69 -16.02
N HIS A 459 -19.59 -13.61 -16.51
CA HIS A 459 -18.38 -13.31 -17.26
C HIS A 459 -18.20 -14.29 -18.44
N GLY A 460 -17.29 -13.96 -19.36
CA GLY A 460 -16.94 -14.81 -20.49
C GLY A 460 -15.97 -15.94 -20.12
N LYS A 461 -15.53 -16.66 -21.14
CA LYS A 461 -14.63 -17.81 -20.95
C LYS A 461 -13.20 -17.41 -20.56
N THR A 462 -12.75 -16.21 -20.92
CA THR A 462 -11.35 -15.80 -20.79
C THR A 462 -11.14 -14.60 -19.85
N ASP A 463 -12.20 -14.01 -19.33
CA ASP A 463 -12.18 -12.82 -18.47
C ASP A 463 -12.51 -13.12 -16.98
N GLY A 464 -12.56 -14.38 -16.60
CA GLY A 464 -12.90 -14.81 -15.24
C GLY A 464 -11.99 -14.21 -14.15
N ALA A 465 -10.69 -14.08 -14.43
CA ALA A 465 -9.75 -13.44 -13.52
C ALA A 465 -10.07 -11.96 -13.31
N TYR A 466 -10.40 -11.24 -14.38
CA TYR A 466 -10.81 -9.84 -14.30
C TYR A 466 -12.17 -9.69 -13.60
N ALA A 467 -13.10 -10.61 -13.86
CA ALA A 467 -14.40 -10.61 -13.19
C ALA A 467 -14.25 -10.86 -11.68
N ALA A 468 -13.37 -11.79 -11.27
CA ALA A 468 -13.05 -12.03 -9.87
C ALA A 468 -12.43 -10.79 -9.19
N TYR A 469 -11.54 -10.07 -9.88
CA TYR A 469 -11.02 -8.79 -9.40
C TYR A 469 -12.16 -7.78 -9.15
N ARG A 470 -13.06 -7.61 -10.10
CA ARG A 470 -14.20 -6.69 -9.95
C ARG A 470 -15.09 -7.07 -8.77
N GLY A 471 -15.43 -8.34 -8.64
CA GLY A 471 -16.27 -8.82 -7.53
C GLY A 471 -15.61 -8.58 -6.17
N ARG A 472 -14.29 -8.78 -6.08
CA ARG A 472 -13.54 -8.46 -4.86
C ARG A 472 -13.59 -6.96 -4.55
N MET A 473 -13.40 -6.08 -5.54
CA MET A 473 -13.49 -4.63 -5.36
C MET A 473 -14.90 -4.18 -4.97
N GLU A 474 -15.94 -4.88 -5.45
CA GLU A 474 -17.32 -4.62 -5.07
C GLU A 474 -17.58 -4.95 -3.60
N ILE A 475 -17.14 -6.12 -3.14
CA ILE A 475 -17.23 -6.51 -1.72
C ILE A 475 -16.51 -5.49 -0.83
N MET A 476 -15.31 -5.07 -1.21
CA MET A 476 -14.55 -4.08 -0.44
C MET A 476 -15.27 -2.73 -0.37
N ARG A 477 -15.84 -2.28 -1.50
CA ARG A 477 -16.64 -1.04 -1.54
C ARG A 477 -17.84 -1.14 -0.62
N TYR A 478 -18.60 -2.23 -0.69
CA TYR A 478 -19.72 -2.50 0.20
C TYR A 478 -19.31 -2.40 1.68
N LEU A 479 -18.18 -3.00 2.06
CA LEU A 479 -17.69 -2.94 3.44
C LEU A 479 -17.36 -1.51 3.88
N LEU A 480 -16.71 -0.72 3.04
CA LEU A 480 -16.35 0.66 3.38
C LEU A 480 -17.56 1.59 3.44
N GLU A 481 -18.52 1.43 2.56
CA GLU A 481 -19.74 2.24 2.54
C GLU A 481 -20.64 1.94 3.75
N ARG A 482 -20.76 0.66 4.10
CA ARG A 482 -21.58 0.24 5.22
C ARG A 482 -20.92 0.43 6.58
N PHE A 483 -19.61 0.25 6.66
CA PHE A 483 -18.83 0.27 7.90
C PHE A 483 -17.66 1.27 7.80
N PRO A 484 -17.93 2.58 7.80
CA PRO A 484 -16.89 3.59 7.52
C PRO A 484 -15.76 3.64 8.57
N ASN A 485 -15.98 3.06 9.76
CA ASN A 485 -14.97 2.94 10.82
C ASN A 485 -14.26 1.59 10.83
N LEU A 486 -14.60 0.67 9.93
CA LEU A 486 -13.92 -0.60 9.79
C LEU A 486 -12.50 -0.35 9.26
N SER A 487 -11.54 -1.00 9.88
CA SER A 487 -10.15 -1.01 9.43
C SER A 487 -9.70 -2.44 9.17
N GLY A 488 -8.50 -2.60 8.69
CA GLY A 488 -7.97 -3.92 8.42
C GLY A 488 -6.67 -3.88 7.67
N PHE A 489 -6.18 -5.06 7.36
CA PHE A 489 -5.13 -5.22 6.39
C PHE A 489 -5.41 -6.42 5.48
N GLU A 490 -4.80 -6.41 4.34
CA GLU A 490 -4.89 -7.45 3.33
C GLU A 490 -3.52 -8.06 3.08
N CYS A 491 -3.47 -9.39 3.01
CA CYS A 491 -2.20 -10.07 2.74
C CYS A 491 -1.71 -9.86 1.31
N ASP A 492 -2.61 -9.54 0.38
CA ASP A 492 -2.22 -9.03 -0.94
C ASP A 492 -2.29 -7.51 -0.95
N PRO A 493 -1.26 -6.81 -1.45
CA PRO A 493 -1.22 -5.37 -1.45
C PRO A 493 -2.37 -4.79 -2.28
N SER A 494 -3.11 -3.88 -1.67
CA SER A 494 -4.21 -3.17 -2.30
C SER A 494 -4.29 -1.75 -1.76
N LEU A 495 -4.39 -0.76 -2.64
CA LEU A 495 -4.66 0.61 -2.25
C LEU A 495 -6.01 0.76 -1.54
N PHE A 496 -6.87 -0.23 -1.68
CA PHE A 496 -8.20 -0.17 -1.10
C PHE A 496 -8.16 -0.23 0.43
N PHE A 497 -7.42 -1.17 1.02
CA PHE A 497 -7.23 -1.21 2.47
C PHE A 497 -6.34 -0.07 2.99
N ALA A 498 -5.40 0.39 2.20
CA ALA A 498 -4.66 1.60 2.50
C ALA A 498 -5.55 2.83 2.63
N ARG A 499 -6.72 2.83 1.98
CA ARG A 499 -7.73 3.88 2.14
C ARG A 499 -8.37 3.87 3.53
N THR A 500 -8.46 2.72 4.20
CA THR A 500 -9.10 2.62 5.52
C THR A 500 -8.15 2.81 6.68
N ASN A 501 -6.90 2.39 6.52
CA ASN A 501 -5.88 2.54 7.55
C ASN A 501 -4.55 2.90 6.87
N PRO A 502 -4.42 4.13 6.36
CA PRO A 502 -3.19 4.55 5.71
C PRO A 502 -2.06 4.56 6.73
N GLY A 503 -1.11 3.69 6.50
CA GLY A 503 0.08 3.54 7.30
C GLY A 503 1.07 2.67 6.55
N PRO A 504 2.33 2.70 6.94
CA PRO A 504 3.36 1.95 6.24
C PRO A 504 3.01 0.47 6.07
N GLN A 505 2.39 -0.14 7.06
CA GLN A 505 2.05 -1.57 7.05
C GLN A 505 0.94 -1.96 6.07
N THR A 506 0.09 -1.03 5.64
CA THR A 506 -1.05 -1.33 4.77
C THR A 506 -0.71 -1.30 3.29
N LEU A 507 0.50 -0.90 2.95
CA LEU A 507 0.94 -0.66 1.58
C LEU A 507 2.03 -1.63 1.12
N LEU A 508 2.17 -2.76 1.79
CA LEU A 508 3.15 -3.80 1.51
C LEU A 508 2.62 -4.91 0.61
N PRO A 509 3.49 -5.64 -0.12
CA PRO A 509 4.77 -5.24 -0.70
C PRO A 509 4.57 -4.53 -2.03
N GLY A 510 5.46 -3.62 -2.39
CA GLY A 510 5.32 -2.80 -3.60
C GLY A 510 4.32 -1.68 -3.44
N GLY A 511 3.81 -1.48 -2.23
CA GLY A 511 2.87 -0.42 -1.91
C GLY A 511 3.47 0.97 -1.99
N TYR A 512 2.60 1.92 -2.01
CA TYR A 512 2.91 3.34 -2.14
C TYR A 512 3.10 4.01 -0.78
N THR A 513 3.86 3.38 0.12
CA THR A 513 4.42 4.15 1.21
C THR A 513 5.54 5.00 0.66
N ASN A 514 5.66 6.22 1.11
CA ASN A 514 6.78 7.05 0.79
C ASN A 514 8.10 6.33 1.00
N GLU A 515 8.16 5.51 1.99
CA GLU A 515 9.30 4.74 2.37
C GLU A 515 9.73 3.70 1.35
N PHE A 516 8.80 3.01 0.67
CA PHE A 516 9.10 2.14 -0.46
C PHE A 516 9.52 2.92 -1.69
N ILE A 517 8.98 4.12 -1.84
CA ILE A 517 9.28 4.98 -2.98
C ILE A 517 10.67 5.61 -2.84
N THR A 518 11.08 5.92 -1.62
CA THR A 518 12.13 6.90 -1.41
C THR A 518 13.48 6.36 -0.99
N GLY A 519 13.67 5.07 -0.75
CA GLY A 519 15.02 4.59 -0.64
C GLY A 519 15.31 3.48 0.35
N PRO A 520 16.48 2.90 0.27
CA PRO A 520 16.85 1.80 1.11
C PRO A 520 17.17 2.30 2.52
N MET A 521 16.57 1.72 3.49
CA MET A 521 17.25 1.53 4.75
C MET A 521 18.47 0.68 4.47
N ALA A 522 19.61 1.02 5.03
CA ALA A 522 20.89 0.40 4.68
C ALA A 522 21.00 -1.10 5.00
N SER A 523 20.01 -1.70 5.65
CA SER A 523 19.97 -3.13 5.90
C SER A 523 18.98 -3.82 4.96
N PRO A 524 19.47 -4.59 3.98
CA PRO A 524 18.63 -5.37 3.08
C PRO A 524 17.63 -6.28 3.82
N ASN A 525 18.00 -6.77 4.99
CA ASN A 525 17.23 -7.76 5.74
C ASN A 525 16.00 -7.17 6.43
N VAL A 526 16.05 -5.90 6.83
CA VAL A 526 14.88 -5.22 7.43
C VAL A 526 13.79 -5.01 6.39
N TRP A 527 14.17 -4.58 5.20
CA TRP A 527 13.25 -4.43 4.08
C TRP A 527 12.71 -5.76 3.59
N GLY A 528 13.53 -6.80 3.61
CA GLY A 528 13.12 -8.13 3.24
C GLY A 528 12.03 -8.66 4.13
N SER A 529 12.20 -8.55 5.41
CA SER A 529 11.18 -8.96 6.36
C SER A 529 9.91 -8.11 6.26
N LEU A 530 10.04 -6.82 6.03
CA LEU A 530 8.92 -5.89 5.92
C LEU A 530 8.24 -5.95 4.54
N ALA A 531 8.99 -6.06 3.46
CA ALA A 531 8.44 -6.18 2.10
C ALA A 531 7.81 -7.55 1.82
N THR A 532 8.23 -8.60 2.50
CA THR A 532 7.59 -9.92 2.44
C THR A 532 6.42 -10.06 3.42
N ALA A 533 6.23 -9.07 4.23
CA ALA A 533 5.21 -8.95 5.23
C ALA A 533 3.80 -9.15 4.70
N GLY A 534 3.52 -8.62 3.58
CA GLY A 534 2.25 -8.86 2.90
C GLY A 534 2.18 -10.17 2.12
N GLN A 535 3.23 -10.98 2.10
CA GLN A 535 3.23 -12.26 1.37
C GLN A 535 3.08 -13.50 2.26
N GLY A 536 2.80 -13.31 3.53
CA GLY A 536 2.28 -14.37 4.41
C GLY A 536 3.22 -15.53 4.77
N ASP A 537 4.41 -15.61 4.20
CA ASP A 537 5.24 -16.81 4.36
C ASP A 537 6.51 -16.62 5.16
N ALA A 538 6.85 -15.40 5.42
CA ALA A 538 8.10 -15.20 6.11
C ALA A 538 7.81 -14.58 7.44
N GLY A 539 7.50 -15.16 8.43
CA GLY A 539 7.51 -14.70 9.81
C GLY A 539 8.21 -13.37 10.15
N GLY A 540 8.25 -12.47 9.19
CA GLY A 540 8.95 -11.20 9.26
C GLY A 540 8.11 -10.02 9.69
N ASP A 541 6.81 -10.15 9.57
CA ASP A 541 5.89 -9.06 9.84
C ASP A 541 5.47 -8.90 11.23
N TYR A 542 5.49 -9.97 11.80
CA TYR A 542 5.10 -10.04 13.15
C TYR A 542 6.39 -9.96 13.94
N LEU A 543 6.48 -9.04 14.85
CA LEU A 543 7.37 -9.21 15.96
C LEU A 543 7.04 -10.57 16.54
N THR A 544 7.65 -11.58 15.95
CA THR A 544 7.51 -12.91 16.52
C THR A 544 8.22 -12.89 17.83
N ALA A 545 7.60 -13.49 18.75
CA ALA A 545 8.17 -13.85 19.99
C ALA A 545 9.31 -14.89 19.84
N ARG A 546 10.32 -14.55 19.08
CA ARG A 546 11.63 -14.95 19.49
C ARG A 546 12.00 -13.97 20.58
N TRP A 547 12.05 -14.46 21.79
CA TRP A 547 12.25 -13.63 22.93
C TRP A 547 13.64 -12.99 22.91
N TYR A 548 13.70 -11.78 22.43
CA TYR A 548 14.93 -11.00 22.40
C TYR A 548 15.33 -10.61 23.83
N SER A 549 16.62 -10.44 24.07
CA SER A 549 17.09 -9.65 25.20
C SER A 549 16.44 -8.26 25.17
N ALA A 550 16.26 -7.61 26.30
CA ALA A 550 15.61 -6.29 26.34
C ALA A 550 16.28 -5.26 25.44
N SER A 551 17.62 -5.30 25.32
CA SER A 551 18.39 -4.39 24.43
C SER A 551 18.19 -4.71 22.94
N ALA A 552 18.18 -5.98 22.58
CA ALA A 552 17.87 -6.40 21.21
C ALA A 552 16.43 -6.07 20.83
N LEU A 553 15.50 -6.18 21.79
CA LEU A 553 14.11 -5.80 21.59
C LEU A 553 13.97 -4.30 21.30
N ASP A 554 14.68 -3.43 22.03
CA ASP A 554 14.65 -1.98 21.78
C ASP A 554 15.04 -1.65 20.35
N TYR A 555 16.16 -2.20 19.85
CA TYR A 555 16.58 -1.99 18.47
C TYR A 555 15.56 -2.51 17.46
N TYR A 556 15.05 -3.72 17.66
CA TYR A 556 14.15 -4.38 16.75
C TYR A 556 12.78 -3.69 16.68
N LEU A 557 12.19 -3.33 17.81
CA LEU A 557 10.95 -2.56 17.89
C LEU A 557 11.06 -1.22 17.17
N ARG A 558 12.16 -0.49 17.38
CA ARG A 558 12.37 0.81 16.75
C ARG A 558 12.49 0.69 15.23
N LYS A 559 13.08 -0.40 14.72
CA LYS A 559 13.05 -0.70 13.28
C LYS A 559 11.64 -0.96 12.77
N HIS A 560 10.84 -1.74 13.48
CA HIS A 560 9.44 -1.96 13.11
C HIS A 560 8.60 -0.68 13.17
N PHE A 561 8.86 0.21 14.11
CA PHE A 561 8.14 1.47 14.23
C PHE A 561 8.32 2.39 13.03
N THR A 562 9.35 2.20 12.22
CA THR A 562 9.49 2.95 10.97
C THR A 562 8.36 2.64 9.96
N HIS A 563 7.62 1.53 10.15
CA HIS A 563 6.59 1.06 9.22
C HIS A 563 5.25 0.76 9.88
N GLY A 564 5.16 0.84 11.19
CA GLY A 564 4.01 0.37 11.95
C GLY A 564 4.28 -0.99 12.61
N VAL A 565 3.37 -1.42 13.47
CA VAL A 565 3.59 -2.60 14.31
C VAL A 565 2.40 -3.55 14.26
N THR A 566 2.65 -4.75 13.79
CA THR A 566 1.81 -5.91 14.05
C THR A 566 2.61 -6.90 14.89
N PHE A 567 2.11 -7.26 16.05
CA PHE A 567 2.70 -8.29 16.91
C PHE A 567 1.82 -9.55 16.90
N GLY A 568 2.44 -10.71 16.89
CA GLY A 568 1.67 -11.96 16.89
C GLY A 568 2.47 -13.20 17.25
N ASN A 569 1.76 -14.25 17.63
CA ASN A 569 2.33 -15.56 17.87
C ASN A 569 2.40 -16.37 16.58
N ILE A 570 3.29 -16.01 15.68
CA ILE A 570 3.48 -16.72 14.42
C ILE A 570 3.96 -18.16 14.68
N ASN A 571 3.62 -19.06 13.78
CA ASN A 571 3.82 -20.52 13.87
C ASN A 571 2.93 -21.25 14.90
N GLY A 572 1.94 -20.59 15.46
CA GLY A 572 0.95 -21.25 16.30
C GLY A 572 1.47 -21.82 17.63
N MET A 573 2.65 -21.38 18.08
CA MET A 573 3.21 -21.87 19.34
C MET A 573 2.78 -21.02 20.52
N SER A 574 2.19 -21.66 21.54
CA SER A 574 1.82 -20.98 22.78
C SER A 574 3.00 -20.36 23.53
N SER A 575 4.22 -20.85 23.30
CA SER A 575 5.45 -20.25 23.82
C SER A 575 5.72 -18.84 23.29
N GLN A 576 4.95 -18.40 22.30
CA GLN A 576 5.05 -17.06 21.69
C GLN A 576 3.94 -16.11 22.15
N PHE A 577 3.10 -16.48 23.08
CA PHE A 577 2.16 -15.57 23.72
C PHE A 577 2.85 -14.56 24.62
N LEU A 578 2.27 -13.38 24.80
CA LEU A 578 2.77 -12.39 25.76
C LEU A 578 2.88 -12.97 27.17
N SER A 579 2.00 -13.91 27.53
CA SER A 579 2.04 -14.62 28.80
C SER A 579 3.28 -15.51 29.00
N ALA A 580 3.95 -15.88 27.92
CA ALA A 580 5.19 -16.65 27.95
C ALA A 580 6.45 -15.77 27.87
N ALA A 581 6.29 -14.44 27.84
CA ALA A 581 7.41 -13.50 27.67
C ALA A 581 8.39 -13.57 28.87
N PRO A 582 9.70 -13.47 28.60
CA PRO A 582 10.69 -13.45 29.65
C PRO A 582 10.60 -12.17 30.49
N PRO A 583 11.16 -12.21 31.74
CA PRO A 583 11.19 -11.01 32.57
C PRO A 583 11.78 -9.79 31.87
N GLY A 584 11.14 -8.64 32.04
CA GLY A 584 11.58 -7.36 31.45
C GLY A 584 11.11 -7.13 30.02
N PHE A 585 10.65 -8.15 29.29
CA PHE A 585 10.18 -8.00 27.92
C PHE A 585 8.94 -7.11 27.82
N ILE A 586 7.93 -7.38 28.62
CA ILE A 586 6.66 -6.63 28.64
C ILE A 586 6.91 -5.15 28.97
N GLU A 587 7.78 -4.88 29.94
CA GLU A 587 8.15 -3.53 30.36
C GLU A 587 8.89 -2.78 29.23
N ALA A 588 9.84 -3.44 28.57
CA ALA A 588 10.56 -2.86 27.43
C ALA A 588 9.63 -2.59 26.26
N PHE A 589 8.74 -3.54 25.94
CA PHE A 589 7.77 -3.37 24.88
C PHE A 589 6.79 -2.21 25.19
N THR A 590 6.22 -2.19 26.39
CA THR A 590 5.31 -1.13 26.83
C THR A 590 5.98 0.24 26.73
N ARG A 591 7.21 0.39 27.20
CA ARG A 591 7.95 1.66 27.14
C ARG A 591 8.10 2.15 25.70
N ASN A 592 8.56 1.30 24.79
CA ASN A 592 8.75 1.66 23.39
C ASN A 592 7.41 1.97 22.71
N LEU A 593 6.36 1.19 22.97
CA LEU A 593 5.06 1.41 22.35
C LEU A 593 4.39 2.70 22.83
N LEU A 594 4.47 3.01 24.11
CA LEU A 594 3.95 4.28 24.65
C LEU A 594 4.69 5.48 24.06
N PHE A 595 5.98 5.34 23.81
CA PHE A 595 6.74 6.38 23.13
C PHE A 595 6.32 6.52 21.66
N PHE A 596 6.20 5.40 20.93
CA PHE A 596 5.73 5.37 19.55
C PHE A 596 4.37 6.06 19.39
N LYS A 597 3.42 5.82 20.27
CA LYS A 597 2.08 6.42 20.24
C LYS A 597 2.08 7.95 20.33
N GLN A 598 3.12 8.56 20.88
CA GLN A 598 3.21 10.01 20.97
C GLN A 598 3.45 10.68 19.61
N TYR A 599 4.08 9.97 18.67
CA TYR A 599 4.51 10.55 17.39
C TYR A 599 4.07 9.73 16.17
N ARG A 600 3.37 8.60 16.34
CA ARG A 600 2.96 7.74 15.22
C ARG A 600 2.19 8.47 14.11
N HIS A 601 1.48 9.55 14.45
CA HIS A 601 0.80 10.40 13.48
C HIS A 601 1.76 10.98 12.43
N LEU A 602 3.05 11.14 12.76
CA LEU A 602 4.07 11.63 11.83
C LEU A 602 4.40 10.62 10.73
N LEU A 603 4.12 9.32 10.93
CA LEU A 603 4.32 8.31 9.89
C LEU A 603 3.37 8.47 8.70
N LEU A 604 2.35 9.32 8.85
CA LEU A 604 1.42 9.69 7.79
C LEU A 604 1.81 10.98 7.07
N GLU A 605 3.00 11.51 7.35
CA GLU A 605 3.51 12.75 6.80
C GLU A 605 4.66 12.51 5.81
N ASP A 606 5.35 13.56 5.40
CA ASP A 606 6.47 13.47 4.47
C ASP A 606 7.59 12.61 5.03
N VAL A 607 8.20 11.79 4.20
CA VAL A 607 9.36 10.98 4.57
C VAL A 607 10.62 11.44 3.83
N TYR A 608 11.74 11.37 4.53
CA TYR A 608 13.05 11.69 3.99
C TYR A 608 14.08 10.66 4.41
N HIS A 609 15.10 10.48 3.57
CA HIS A 609 16.28 9.67 3.85
C HIS A 609 17.46 10.59 4.10
N PRO A 610 17.72 10.97 5.35
CA PRO A 610 18.82 11.82 5.71
C PRO A 610 20.16 11.22 5.30
N LYS A 611 21.06 12.05 4.83
CA LYS A 611 22.43 11.61 4.59
C LYS A 611 23.13 11.32 5.92
N VAL A 612 23.73 10.14 6.04
CA VAL A 612 24.51 9.71 7.19
C VAL A 612 25.96 9.57 6.78
N GLU A 613 26.88 10.11 7.58
CA GLU A 613 28.31 10.17 7.20
C GLU A 613 29.04 8.85 7.42
N ALA A 614 28.76 8.16 8.52
CA ALA A 614 29.47 6.94 8.86
C ALA A 614 28.90 5.72 8.17
N SER A 615 29.76 4.85 7.64
CA SER A 615 29.37 3.53 7.11
C SER A 615 28.78 2.66 8.22
N GLY A 616 27.77 1.84 7.89
CA GLY A 616 27.05 1.00 8.84
C GLY A 616 26.08 1.79 9.73
N TRP A 617 25.75 3.01 9.36
CA TRP A 617 24.70 3.79 9.94
C TRP A 617 23.62 4.11 8.91
N SER A 618 22.39 4.24 9.37
CA SER A 618 21.25 4.63 8.54
C SER A 618 20.27 5.50 9.32
N ALA A 619 19.47 6.27 8.60
CA ALA A 619 18.42 7.09 9.20
C ALA A 619 17.21 7.16 8.27
N ILE A 620 16.01 7.26 8.88
CA ILE A 620 14.77 7.64 8.21
C ILE A 620 14.09 8.72 9.01
N GLN A 621 13.51 9.71 8.34
CA GLN A 621 12.87 10.86 8.96
C GLN A 621 11.48 11.05 8.42
N TYR A 622 10.50 11.24 9.30
CA TYR A 622 9.17 11.73 8.96
C TYR A 622 9.01 13.15 9.45
N ALA A 623 8.41 14.03 8.66
CA ALA A 623 8.23 15.42 8.99
C ALA A 623 6.92 15.98 8.46
N LYS A 624 6.23 16.81 9.22
CA LYS A 624 5.09 17.57 8.73
C LYS A 624 5.49 18.51 7.60
N GLU A 625 4.63 18.67 6.61
CA GLU A 625 4.86 19.58 5.47
C GLU A 625 5.13 21.03 5.91
N ASP A 626 4.52 21.47 7.01
CA ASP A 626 4.74 22.81 7.59
C ASP A 626 6.02 22.91 8.44
N ALA A 627 6.82 21.85 8.48
CA ALA A 627 8.03 21.73 9.26
C ALA A 627 7.86 22.00 10.78
N SER A 628 6.65 21.80 11.33
CA SER A 628 6.39 22.03 12.76
C SER A 628 6.85 20.89 13.65
N GLU A 629 6.82 19.66 13.17
CA GLU A 629 7.21 18.47 13.91
C GLU A 629 7.92 17.47 13.00
N SER A 630 8.85 16.70 13.57
CA SER A 630 9.56 15.62 12.88
C SER A 630 9.98 14.53 13.84
N VAL A 631 10.06 13.29 13.34
CA VAL A 631 10.69 12.15 14.02
C VAL A 631 11.79 11.58 13.13
N VAL A 632 12.92 11.27 13.74
CA VAL A 632 14.09 10.70 13.06
C VAL A 632 14.47 9.40 13.75
N TYR A 633 14.43 8.30 13.00
CA TYR A 633 14.95 7.01 13.42
C TYR A 633 16.40 6.91 12.95
N ILE A 634 17.29 6.51 13.83
CA ILE A 634 18.72 6.38 13.56
C ILE A 634 19.18 5.02 14.02
N PHE A 635 19.91 4.31 13.15
CA PHE A 635 20.40 2.96 13.41
C PHE A 635 21.88 2.89 13.19
N ARG A 636 22.58 2.20 14.10
CA ARG A 636 23.97 1.78 13.96
C ARG A 636 23.98 0.27 13.74
N ASP A 637 24.35 -0.14 12.54
CA ASP A 637 24.34 -1.53 12.08
C ASP A 637 25.75 -1.99 11.74
N LYS A 638 26.37 -2.78 12.63
CA LYS A 638 27.70 -3.38 12.37
C LYS A 638 28.83 -2.34 12.14
N SER A 639 28.64 -1.12 12.59
CA SER A 639 29.66 -0.08 12.47
C SER A 639 30.63 -0.12 13.64
N ASP A 640 31.92 0.02 13.37
CA ASP A 640 32.98 0.21 14.36
C ASP A 640 33.04 1.64 14.91
N LYS A 641 32.29 2.57 14.30
CA LYS A 641 32.23 3.97 14.72
C LYS A 641 31.06 4.20 15.64
N ALA A 642 31.33 4.71 16.85
CA ALA A 642 30.28 5.11 17.81
C ALA A 642 29.62 6.44 17.45
N ASP A 643 30.21 7.23 16.57
CA ASP A 643 29.77 8.56 16.20
C ASP A 643 29.44 8.65 14.71
N THR A 644 28.41 9.45 14.40
CA THR A 644 28.09 9.85 13.03
C THR A 644 27.46 11.24 13.02
N ALA A 645 27.39 11.87 11.85
CA ALA A 645 26.55 13.05 11.63
C ALA A 645 25.38 12.67 10.69
N VAL A 646 24.19 13.19 10.98
CA VAL A 646 22.95 12.96 10.23
C VAL A 646 22.43 14.31 9.74
N GLN A 647 22.33 14.49 8.42
CA GLN A 647 21.83 15.72 7.78
C GLN A 647 20.32 15.62 7.60
N LEU A 648 19.56 16.30 8.46
CA LEU A 648 18.10 16.26 8.43
C LEU A 648 17.54 17.05 7.24
N ARG A 649 16.30 16.73 6.88
CA ARG A 649 15.60 17.32 5.74
C ARG A 649 14.19 17.81 6.16
N GLY A 650 13.49 18.54 5.30
CA GLY A 650 12.11 18.96 5.53
C GLY A 650 11.91 19.87 6.75
N LEU A 651 12.94 20.56 7.21
CA LEU A 651 12.88 21.53 8.32
C LEU A 651 12.93 22.97 7.82
N ASP A 652 12.43 23.89 8.62
CA ASP A 652 12.62 25.33 8.38
C ASP A 652 14.02 25.77 8.88
N PRO A 653 14.95 26.16 8.00
CA PRO A 653 16.31 26.53 8.40
C PRO A 653 16.35 27.75 9.35
N LYS A 654 15.32 28.61 9.33
CA LYS A 654 15.22 29.81 10.17
C LYS A 654 14.58 29.55 11.53
N ALA A 655 13.98 28.40 11.73
CA ALA A 655 13.33 28.05 12.99
C ALA A 655 14.30 27.41 13.97
N THR A 656 13.94 27.42 15.24
CA THR A 656 14.60 26.65 16.31
C THR A 656 13.73 25.43 16.64
N TYR A 657 14.36 24.29 16.85
CA TYR A 657 13.70 23.04 17.21
C TYR A 657 14.15 22.57 18.59
N GLN A 658 13.17 22.23 19.41
CA GLN A 658 13.41 21.42 20.59
C GLN A 658 13.62 19.97 20.14
N VAL A 659 14.79 19.42 20.43
CA VAL A 659 15.18 18.04 20.06
C VAL A 659 15.24 17.20 21.32
N THR A 660 14.49 16.11 21.32
CA THR A 660 14.45 15.11 22.40
C THR A 660 14.92 13.77 21.84
N SER A 661 15.92 13.14 22.45
CA SER A 661 16.37 11.78 22.14
C SER A 661 15.69 10.78 23.08
N LEU A 662 15.25 9.64 22.53
CA LEU A 662 14.71 8.54 23.35
C LEU A 662 15.75 7.96 24.31
N ASN A 663 17.03 8.01 23.95
CA ASN A 663 18.11 7.49 24.76
C ASN A 663 18.59 8.53 25.83
N ASP A 664 18.20 9.79 25.71
CA ASP A 664 18.53 10.82 26.70
C ASP A 664 17.70 10.63 27.98
N ARG A 665 18.25 11.09 29.09
CA ARG A 665 17.47 11.20 30.35
C ARG A 665 16.40 12.29 30.17
N PRO A 666 15.21 12.13 30.78
CA PRO A 666 14.20 13.17 30.76
C PRO A 666 14.76 14.54 31.22
N GLY A 667 14.38 15.60 30.54
CA GLY A 667 14.84 16.97 30.84
C GLY A 667 16.17 17.37 30.21
N ARG A 668 16.67 16.61 29.22
CA ARG A 668 17.85 16.97 28.41
C ARG A 668 17.51 17.43 27.00
N GLU A 669 16.33 17.99 26.82
CA GLU A 669 15.97 18.60 25.53
C GLU A 669 16.96 19.68 25.13
N ARG A 670 17.30 19.72 23.87
CA ARG A 670 18.22 20.70 23.28
C ARG A 670 17.47 21.58 22.29
N ASN A 671 17.67 22.89 22.36
CA ASN A 671 17.18 23.80 21.32
C ASN A 671 18.27 23.99 20.27
N ILE A 672 17.99 23.57 19.03
CA ILE A 672 18.94 23.58 17.91
C ILE A 672 18.31 24.31 16.72
N ALA A 673 19.08 25.17 16.06
CA ALA A 673 18.65 25.87 14.86
C ALA A 673 18.41 24.86 13.71
N GLY A 674 17.36 25.09 12.92
CA GLY A 674 17.03 24.24 11.78
C GLY A 674 18.15 24.13 10.76
N GLU A 675 18.85 25.24 10.47
CA GLU A 675 20.03 25.25 9.60
C GLU A 675 21.13 24.32 10.12
N SER A 676 21.38 24.28 11.41
CA SER A 676 22.37 23.37 12.01
C SER A 676 21.96 21.93 11.91
N LEU A 677 20.67 21.62 12.14
CA LEU A 677 20.12 20.29 11.98
C LEU A 677 20.22 19.78 10.53
N MET A 678 19.97 20.66 9.57
CA MET A 678 20.07 20.33 8.14
C MET A 678 21.52 20.23 7.66
N SER A 679 22.46 20.91 8.31
CA SER A 679 23.89 20.79 8.02
C SER A 679 24.51 19.51 8.60
N GLY A 680 23.95 18.99 9.68
CA GLY A 680 24.35 17.73 10.32
C GLY A 680 24.31 17.78 11.83
N ILE A 681 23.48 16.93 12.43
CA ILE A 681 23.46 16.71 13.88
C ILE A 681 24.36 15.54 14.24
N GLY A 682 25.26 15.73 15.20
CA GLY A 682 26.10 14.66 15.75
C GLY A 682 25.25 13.71 16.60
N VAL A 683 25.41 12.42 16.34
CA VAL A 683 24.77 11.32 17.07
C VAL A 683 25.84 10.39 17.60
N HIS A 684 25.73 10.05 18.88
CA HIS A 684 26.66 9.15 19.57
C HIS A 684 25.87 7.97 20.13
N LEU A 685 26.22 6.77 19.70
CA LEU A 685 25.71 5.48 20.21
C LEU A 685 26.91 4.65 20.68
N PRO A 686 27.29 4.72 21.95
CA PRO A 686 28.45 4.00 22.45
C PRO A 686 28.19 2.49 22.53
N ASP A 687 29.26 1.70 22.50
CA ASP A 687 29.17 0.23 22.44
C ASP A 687 28.38 -0.39 23.60
N GLU A 688 28.41 0.21 24.79
CA GLU A 688 27.65 -0.25 25.96
C GLU A 688 26.13 -0.12 25.81
N TRP A 689 25.64 0.66 24.84
CA TRP A 689 24.21 0.80 24.52
C TRP A 689 23.76 -0.15 23.42
N LEU A 690 24.68 -0.91 22.82
CA LEU A 690 24.37 -1.76 21.71
C LEU A 690 23.89 -3.13 22.17
N ALA A 691 22.91 -3.65 21.45
CA ALA A 691 22.52 -5.05 21.57
C ALA A 691 23.54 -5.93 20.83
N LYS A 692 24.02 -6.96 21.46
CA LYS A 692 24.77 -7.99 20.79
C LYS A 692 23.82 -8.97 20.14
N GLY A 693 24.08 -9.31 18.88
CA GLY A 693 23.37 -10.37 18.20
C GLY A 693 23.53 -11.70 18.94
N ASP A 694 22.44 -12.38 19.19
CA ASP A 694 22.37 -13.63 19.96
C ASP A 694 22.05 -14.84 19.11
N GLY A 695 21.94 -14.66 17.77
CA GLY A 695 21.58 -15.73 16.84
C GLY A 695 20.10 -16.13 16.90
N SER A 696 19.27 -15.40 17.64
CA SER A 696 17.84 -15.68 17.76
C SER A 696 17.09 -15.49 16.45
N ILE A 697 17.59 -14.61 15.60
CA ILE A 697 17.09 -14.37 14.23
C ILE A 697 18.26 -14.23 13.25
N PRO A 698 18.02 -14.44 11.96
CA PRO A 698 19.06 -14.32 10.94
C PRO A 698 19.83 -12.99 10.95
N GLU A 699 19.15 -11.88 11.25
CA GLU A 699 19.73 -10.55 11.32
C GLU A 699 20.75 -10.39 12.46
N PHE A 700 20.57 -11.15 13.55
CA PHE A 700 21.44 -11.18 14.72
C PHE A 700 22.36 -12.42 14.77
N ALA A 701 22.40 -13.22 13.69
CA ALA A 701 23.18 -14.46 13.66
C ALA A 701 24.71 -14.23 13.71
N ASP A 702 25.16 -13.06 13.31
CA ASP A 702 26.57 -12.71 13.17
C ASP A 702 27.23 -12.20 14.45
N GLN A 703 26.48 -12.12 15.54
CA GLN A 703 26.98 -11.62 16.85
C GLN A 703 27.56 -10.19 16.81
N GLN A 704 27.19 -9.40 15.80
CA GLN A 704 27.55 -7.99 15.69
C GLN A 704 26.77 -7.11 16.66
N LEU A 705 27.19 -5.87 16.79
CA LEU A 705 26.56 -4.89 17.67
C LEU A 705 25.56 -4.03 16.88
N TYR A 706 24.37 -3.83 17.47
CA TYR A 706 23.26 -3.08 16.88
C TYR A 706 22.74 -2.04 17.86
N GLY A 707 22.59 -0.82 17.41
CA GLY A 707 22.08 0.27 18.23
C GLY A 707 21.09 1.15 17.49
N SER A 708 20.27 1.86 18.25
CA SER A 708 19.29 2.78 17.67
C SER A 708 19.01 3.95 18.59
N ASP A 709 18.59 5.07 17.99
CA ASP A 709 18.00 6.21 18.68
C ASP A 709 16.79 6.71 17.89
N ILE A 710 15.90 7.41 18.58
CA ILE A 710 14.79 8.15 17.96
C ILE A 710 14.85 9.58 18.47
N LEU A 711 14.92 10.53 17.53
CA LEU A 711 14.87 11.95 17.83
C LEU A 711 13.49 12.49 17.51
N LEU A 712 12.87 13.17 18.46
CA LEU A 712 11.67 13.98 18.24
C LEU A 712 12.05 15.44 18.14
N LEU A 713 11.55 16.12 17.12
CA LEU A 713 11.78 17.52 16.87
C LEU A 713 10.44 18.26 16.90
N LYS A 714 10.38 19.35 17.67
CA LYS A 714 9.23 20.25 17.68
C LYS A 714 9.73 21.68 17.50
N ARG A 715 9.16 22.39 16.53
CA ARG A 715 9.49 23.79 16.30
C ARG A 715 9.09 24.61 17.54
N VAL A 716 10.05 25.37 18.05
CA VAL A 716 9.80 26.33 19.15
C VAL A 716 9.03 27.51 18.57
N PRO A 717 7.99 28.00 19.26
CA PRO A 717 7.18 29.13 18.81
C PRO A 717 7.98 30.42 18.54
#